data_873f9b41db66f78fecfd960e9e717486
#
_entry.id   873f9b41db66f78fecfd960e9e717486
#
_cell.length_a   1.000
_cell.length_b   1.000
_cell.length_c   1.000
_cell.angle_alpha   90.00
_cell.angle_beta   90.00
_cell.angle_gamma   90.00
#
_symmetry.space_group_name_H-M   'P 1'
#
loop_
_entity.id
_entity.type
_entity.pdbx_description
1 polymer ?
#
loop_
_entity_poly.entity_id
_entity_poly.type
_entity_poly.pdbx_seq_one_letter_code
_entity_poly.pdbx_strand_id
1 'polypeptide(L)'
;MKQKLRQNYILRYYLPVKPLFDKDFTDKRFKELISFCKRTKTQSVMFFVALRPDFYYLPDDAENAKRVIEQMTPYIELLRKENISYQLNFQNLIGSVSNGENVRDFYDYNFAVDQFGASSQGCACPIDDAFRTQSGERLRLWSETKPDVIWIDDDFRLHNHGTPALALSEGKNAYNDFYCFCDKHVSRFNRENGTNYTREEIVAEIVKAGKPSAIRKKYFDFLNRTMTETAGWIEKTVHSVSPDTRIALMTSCPDVHTAEGRKWKDILTALCGKYSPIIRPHFGPYRENAPCDFIGCYKMLDQSTVQIRETYDGEIDFCPEVENTRYTVWAKSAAATAFQLRLSAFMGCKDITLALYDLDGGALSDEPLYEKMLISEKKRLDKLVSLNLGDAERVGVSIPTSCESAENYALKDGEGYEKLGGYSRVVENYLLRAGIPCKYESANKYSNGYRGDGVVALDGYSAGFLSDEQLLNVFKGGVFLDGSALETLLNRGFGKYIGIESCARRKGSVNCELLKTFTRKDGTFIRLPSRIGVNNLFAVKPSARTQILSEFVTPRSEIFPAMTYFENESGGKVAVYPADREFGDGFFTHYRVAFFKDVISMLDSSLPRIDAHNSALAVVRKKAGKTYYFIANFSADRMEKVVINGKEYKPDLPLYGSTVIIE
;
A
#
# COMPACT_ATOMS: atom_id res chain seq x y z
N MET A 1 -15.42 12.88 31.10
CA MET A 1 -16.09 12.34 29.89
C MET A 1 -15.04 12.08 28.87
N LYS A 2 -14.86 10.84 28.37
CA LYS A 2 -13.94 10.59 27.23
C LYS A 2 -14.46 11.36 26.03
N GLN A 3 -13.62 12.20 25.43
CA GLN A 3 -13.97 12.97 24.24
C GLN A 3 -14.41 11.99 23.14
N LYS A 4 -15.57 12.24 22.54
CA LYS A 4 -16.11 11.37 21.49
C LYS A 4 -15.22 11.47 20.27
N LEU A 5 -14.64 10.35 19.82
CA LEU A 5 -13.82 10.28 18.59
C LEU A 5 -14.63 10.81 17.40
N ARG A 6 -14.00 11.64 16.57
CA ARG A 6 -14.57 12.23 15.36
C ARG A 6 -13.60 12.08 14.21
N GLN A 7 -14.12 12.03 12.99
CA GLN A 7 -13.30 12.09 11.79
C GLN A 7 -12.75 13.49 11.57
N ASN A 8 -11.46 13.64 11.42
CA ASN A 8 -10.81 14.89 11.09
C ASN A 8 -10.41 14.90 9.61
N TYR A 9 -10.67 16.02 8.95
CA TYR A 9 -10.23 16.28 7.58
C TYR A 9 -8.97 17.16 7.64
N ILE A 10 -7.93 16.74 6.92
CA ILE A 10 -6.70 17.50 6.71
C ILE A 10 -6.67 17.80 5.21
N LEU A 11 -7.05 19.00 4.83
CA LEU A 11 -7.09 19.41 3.43
C LEU A 11 -5.68 19.75 2.95
N ARG A 12 -5.18 19.02 1.96
CA ARG A 12 -3.96 19.36 1.23
C ARG A 12 -4.31 20.46 0.23
N TYR A 13 -3.66 21.60 0.34
CA TYR A 13 -4.00 22.79 -0.41
C TYR A 13 -2.74 23.46 -0.97
N TYR A 14 -2.86 23.98 -2.16
CA TYR A 14 -1.76 24.61 -2.85
C TYR A 14 -2.14 26.02 -3.32
N LEU A 15 -1.20 26.95 -3.16
CA LEU A 15 -1.27 28.25 -3.79
C LEU A 15 -0.02 28.42 -4.64
N PRO A 16 -0.13 28.58 -5.96
CA PRO A 16 1.01 28.87 -6.83
C PRO A 16 1.74 30.12 -6.40
N VAL A 17 3.06 30.09 -6.45
CA VAL A 17 3.90 31.21 -5.97
C VAL A 17 3.59 32.53 -6.70
N LYS A 18 3.41 32.49 -8.03
CA LYS A 18 3.06 33.69 -8.79
C LYS A 18 1.74 34.32 -8.36
N PRO A 19 0.62 33.56 -8.30
CA PRO A 19 -0.63 34.06 -7.73
C PRO A 19 -0.55 34.45 -6.26
N LEU A 20 0.33 33.82 -5.46
CA LEU A 20 0.51 34.16 -4.05
C LEU A 20 0.99 35.60 -3.88
N PHE A 21 1.82 36.14 -4.78
CA PHE A 21 2.28 37.49 -4.75
C PHE A 21 1.25 38.55 -5.25
N ASP A 22 0.13 38.06 -5.82
CA ASP A 22 -1.04 38.89 -6.07
C ASP A 22 -1.92 38.89 -4.82
N LYS A 23 -1.93 40.03 -4.12
CA LYS A 23 -2.67 40.11 -2.84
C LYS A 23 -4.17 39.94 -3.00
N ASP A 24 -4.78 40.50 -4.03
CA ASP A 24 -6.23 40.41 -4.23
C ASP A 24 -6.65 38.96 -4.57
N PHE A 25 -5.87 38.30 -5.39
CA PHE A 25 -6.05 36.88 -5.68
C PHE A 25 -5.92 36.04 -4.41
N THR A 26 -4.86 36.22 -3.65
CA THR A 26 -4.58 35.46 -2.44
C THR A 26 -5.64 35.69 -1.37
N ASP A 27 -6.05 36.96 -1.13
CA ASP A 27 -7.15 37.30 -0.21
C ASP A 27 -8.45 36.58 -0.59
N LYS A 28 -8.79 36.56 -1.86
CA LYS A 28 -9.98 35.86 -2.36
C LYS A 28 -9.92 34.37 -2.10
N ARG A 29 -8.78 33.72 -2.38
CA ARG A 29 -8.58 32.27 -2.16
C ARG A 29 -8.61 31.89 -0.68
N PHE A 30 -7.99 32.70 0.20
CA PHE A 30 -8.04 32.45 1.65
C PHE A 30 -9.44 32.65 2.24
N LYS A 31 -10.21 33.63 1.81
CA LYS A 31 -11.61 33.78 2.22
C LYS A 31 -12.44 32.58 1.82
N GLU A 32 -12.27 32.07 0.59
CA GLU A 32 -12.92 30.87 0.11
C GLU A 32 -12.50 29.65 0.95
N LEU A 33 -11.20 29.43 1.17
CA LEU A 33 -10.65 28.34 1.96
C LEU A 33 -11.21 28.31 3.39
N ILE A 34 -11.22 29.43 4.10
CA ILE A 34 -11.78 29.51 5.45
C ILE A 34 -13.27 29.20 5.46
N SER A 35 -14.01 29.75 4.48
CA SER A 35 -15.42 29.49 4.34
C SER A 35 -15.72 28.01 4.06
N PHE A 36 -14.92 27.38 3.20
CA PHE A 36 -14.96 25.95 2.92
C PHE A 36 -14.69 25.12 4.19
N CYS A 37 -13.63 25.42 4.93
CA CYS A 37 -13.28 24.70 6.16
C CYS A 37 -14.43 24.76 7.18
N LYS A 38 -15.07 25.91 7.33
CA LYS A 38 -16.24 26.07 8.21
C LYS A 38 -17.44 25.23 7.77
N ARG A 39 -17.78 25.21 6.47
CA ARG A 39 -18.90 24.44 5.94
C ARG A 39 -18.66 22.93 6.02
N THR A 40 -17.48 22.47 5.64
CA THR A 40 -17.11 21.03 5.64
C THR A 40 -16.69 20.51 7.02
N LYS A 41 -16.46 21.40 7.98
CA LYS A 41 -15.84 21.10 9.28
C LYS A 41 -14.44 20.52 9.13
N THR A 42 -13.68 21.01 8.17
CA THR A 42 -12.26 20.71 8.00
C THR A 42 -11.47 21.38 9.13
N GLN A 43 -10.67 20.60 9.85
CA GLN A 43 -9.94 21.07 11.02
C GLN A 43 -8.55 21.56 10.71
N SER A 44 -7.95 21.09 9.61
CA SER A 44 -6.57 21.35 9.27
C SER A 44 -6.40 21.64 7.80
N VAL A 45 -5.49 22.56 7.49
CA VAL A 45 -5.02 22.83 6.13
C VAL A 45 -3.52 22.55 6.07
N MET A 46 -3.14 21.69 5.14
CA MET A 46 -1.76 21.31 4.86
C MET A 46 -1.31 21.97 3.57
N PHE A 47 -0.43 22.96 3.67
CA PHE A 47 0.10 23.63 2.48
C PHE A 47 1.25 22.86 1.87
N PHE A 48 1.25 22.79 0.57
CA PHE A 48 2.35 22.31 -0.20
C PHE A 48 3.51 23.30 -0.19
N VAL A 49 4.69 22.81 0.15
CA VAL A 49 5.93 23.60 0.18
C VAL A 49 6.91 23.03 -0.82
N ALA A 50 6.78 23.46 -2.07
CA ALA A 50 7.72 23.06 -3.13
C ALA A 50 7.70 24.16 -4.17
N LEU A 51 8.33 25.28 -3.89
CA LEU A 51 7.88 26.48 -4.54
C LEU A 51 9.02 27.22 -5.23
N ARG A 52 9.41 26.67 -6.39
CA ARG A 52 9.94 27.59 -7.42
C ARG A 52 8.75 28.16 -8.21
N PRO A 53 8.82 29.44 -8.58
CA PRO A 53 7.76 30.08 -9.35
C PRO A 53 7.39 29.38 -10.65
N ASP A 54 8.33 28.63 -11.22
CA ASP A 54 8.22 28.01 -12.52
C ASP A 54 8.06 26.47 -12.45
N PHE A 55 8.43 25.84 -11.31
CA PHE A 55 8.39 24.39 -11.13
C PHE A 55 8.11 24.03 -9.67
N TYR A 56 6.90 23.70 -9.33
CA TYR A 56 6.58 23.33 -7.95
C TYR A 56 7.15 21.97 -7.51
N TYR A 57 7.71 21.20 -8.43
CA TYR A 57 8.37 19.92 -8.13
C TYR A 57 9.88 20.03 -7.86
N LEU A 58 10.48 21.19 -8.03
CA LEU A 58 11.89 21.37 -7.72
C LEU A 58 12.06 21.84 -6.28
N PRO A 59 13.15 21.42 -5.58
CA PRO A 59 13.48 21.99 -4.29
C PRO A 59 13.65 23.49 -4.42
N ASP A 60 13.13 24.20 -3.43
CA ASP A 60 13.23 25.64 -3.36
C ASP A 60 14.59 26.05 -2.78
N ASP A 61 15.06 27.25 -3.09
CA ASP A 61 16.20 27.85 -2.41
C ASP A 61 15.74 28.64 -1.15
N ALA A 62 16.69 28.96 -0.28
CA ALA A 62 16.39 29.62 0.96
C ALA A 62 15.86 31.07 0.76
N GLU A 63 16.30 31.76 -0.28
CA GLU A 63 15.86 33.13 -0.57
C GLU A 63 14.40 33.15 -1.00
N ASN A 64 14.04 32.25 -1.91
CA ASN A 64 12.67 32.11 -2.39
C ASN A 64 11.74 31.63 -1.26
N ALA A 65 12.19 30.67 -0.43
CA ALA A 65 11.46 30.26 0.76
C ALA A 65 11.13 31.40 1.70
N LYS A 66 12.10 32.31 1.99
CA LYS A 66 11.87 33.52 2.80
C LYS A 66 10.78 34.41 2.20
N ARG A 67 10.87 34.69 0.90
CA ARG A 67 9.88 35.54 0.20
C ARG A 67 8.47 34.93 0.27
N VAL A 68 8.33 33.62 0.09
CA VAL A 68 7.03 32.95 0.19
C VAL A 68 6.51 32.95 1.63
N ILE A 69 7.38 32.72 2.62
CA ILE A 69 7.01 32.74 4.04
C ILE A 69 6.51 34.14 4.44
N GLU A 70 7.19 35.22 4.03
CA GLU A 70 6.75 36.59 4.28
C GLU A 70 5.33 36.83 3.74
N GLN A 71 5.02 36.36 2.53
CA GLN A 71 3.69 36.50 1.94
C GLN A 71 2.65 35.62 2.67
N MET A 72 3.03 34.41 3.13
CA MET A 72 2.13 33.47 3.81
C MET A 72 1.83 33.87 5.27
N THR A 73 2.72 34.56 5.95
CA THR A 73 2.61 34.85 7.38
C THR A 73 1.25 35.45 7.81
N PRO A 74 0.69 36.50 7.15
CA PRO A 74 -0.62 37.03 7.54
C PRO A 74 -1.76 35.99 7.41
N TYR A 75 -1.67 35.10 6.45
CA TYR A 75 -2.68 34.07 6.20
C TYR A 75 -2.56 32.89 7.18
N ILE A 76 -1.34 32.55 7.60
CA ILE A 76 -1.09 31.58 8.67
C ILE A 76 -1.72 32.09 9.99
N GLU A 77 -1.54 33.35 10.31
CA GLU A 77 -2.15 33.98 11.49
C GLU A 77 -3.68 34.02 11.40
N LEU A 78 -4.23 34.23 10.20
CA LEU A 78 -5.66 34.20 9.97
C LEU A 78 -6.23 32.82 10.20
N LEU A 79 -5.57 31.75 9.75
CA LEU A 79 -5.99 30.36 10.02
C LEU A 79 -6.00 30.06 11.52
N ARG A 80 -4.95 30.47 12.24
CA ARG A 80 -4.87 30.33 13.71
C ARG A 80 -6.01 31.03 14.42
N LYS A 81 -6.33 32.26 14.01
CA LYS A 81 -7.45 33.05 14.54
C LYS A 81 -8.80 32.36 14.32
N GLU A 82 -8.94 31.62 13.22
CA GLU A 82 -10.14 30.86 12.89
C GLU A 82 -10.14 29.43 13.47
N ASN A 83 -9.14 29.09 14.31
CA ASN A 83 -8.94 27.75 14.90
C ASN A 83 -8.83 26.63 13.86
N ILE A 84 -8.20 26.92 12.72
CA ILE A 84 -7.85 25.97 11.69
C ILE A 84 -6.36 25.65 11.85
N SER A 85 -6.04 24.37 12.04
CA SER A 85 -4.66 23.92 12.20
C SER A 85 -3.87 24.18 10.92
N TYR A 86 -2.72 24.84 11.06
CA TYR A 86 -1.78 25.10 9.99
C TYR A 86 -0.73 24.00 9.94
N GLN A 87 -0.63 23.31 8.81
CA GLN A 87 0.30 22.22 8.58
C GLN A 87 1.06 22.41 7.27
N LEU A 88 2.22 21.78 7.14
CA LEU A 88 3.06 21.82 5.94
C LEU A 88 3.30 20.44 5.37
N ASN A 89 3.15 20.28 4.07
CA ASN A 89 3.66 19.16 3.30
C ASN A 89 5.03 19.55 2.74
N PHE A 90 6.11 19.06 3.37
CA PHE A 90 7.46 19.34 2.95
C PHE A 90 7.90 18.34 1.89
N GLN A 91 7.83 18.74 0.63
CA GLN A 91 8.15 17.94 -0.54
C GLN A 91 9.58 18.24 -1.04
N ASN A 92 10.09 17.40 -1.93
CA ASN A 92 11.38 17.51 -2.57
C ASN A 92 12.53 17.61 -1.55
N LEU A 93 12.54 16.68 -0.58
CA LEU A 93 13.63 16.57 0.37
C LEU A 93 14.74 15.66 -0.20
N ILE A 94 14.50 14.35 -0.31
CA ILE A 94 15.47 13.42 -0.92
C ILE A 94 15.15 13.21 -2.39
N GLY A 95 13.92 12.86 -2.72
CA GLY A 95 13.47 12.67 -4.08
C GLY A 95 12.80 13.92 -4.65
N SER A 96 12.97 14.16 -5.93
CA SER A 96 12.27 15.22 -6.65
C SER A 96 11.60 14.65 -7.88
N VAL A 97 10.34 15.03 -8.08
CA VAL A 97 9.61 14.72 -9.30
C VAL A 97 9.83 15.87 -10.26
N SER A 98 10.60 15.67 -11.29
CA SER A 98 11.10 16.76 -12.14
C SER A 98 10.27 17.04 -13.39
N ASN A 99 9.12 16.40 -13.57
CA ASN A 99 8.29 16.55 -14.79
C ASN A 99 9.07 16.47 -16.12
N GLY A 100 10.17 15.71 -16.15
CA GLY A 100 11.02 15.57 -17.30
C GLY A 100 12.30 16.41 -17.28
N GLU A 101 12.44 17.30 -16.29
CA GLU A 101 13.66 18.08 -16.12
C GLU A 101 14.71 17.31 -15.31
N ASN A 102 15.99 17.56 -15.61
CA ASN A 102 17.08 17.01 -14.82
C ASN A 102 17.37 17.91 -13.63
N VAL A 103 16.97 17.47 -12.43
CA VAL A 103 17.12 18.24 -11.19
C VAL A 103 18.60 18.57 -10.90
N ARG A 104 19.55 17.75 -11.38
CA ARG A 104 20.99 18.00 -11.24
C ARG A 104 21.46 19.30 -11.87
N ASP A 105 20.75 19.82 -12.84
CA ASP A 105 21.10 21.09 -13.48
C ASP A 105 20.86 22.31 -12.59
N PHE A 106 20.18 22.14 -11.45
CA PHE A 106 19.78 23.21 -10.54
C PHE A 106 20.48 23.18 -9.16
N TYR A 107 21.21 22.09 -8.83
CA TYR A 107 21.79 21.92 -7.48
C TYR A 107 23.20 21.34 -7.52
N ASP A 108 24.07 21.88 -6.66
CA ASP A 108 25.49 21.53 -6.51
C ASP A 108 25.74 20.45 -5.44
N TYR A 109 24.79 19.58 -5.18
CA TYR A 109 24.99 18.45 -4.27
C TYR A 109 25.07 17.12 -5.01
N ASN A 110 25.57 16.08 -4.34
CA ASN A 110 25.67 14.76 -4.96
C ASN A 110 24.31 14.07 -4.96
N PHE A 111 23.99 13.50 -6.12
CA PHE A 111 22.79 12.68 -6.32
C PHE A 111 23.07 11.21 -5.99
N ALA A 112 22.01 10.49 -5.63
CA ALA A 112 22.08 9.06 -5.37
C ALA A 112 22.49 8.30 -6.64
N VAL A 113 23.19 7.18 -6.45
CA VAL A 113 23.66 6.30 -7.53
C VAL A 113 22.92 4.97 -7.41
N ASP A 114 22.35 4.49 -8.51
CA ASP A 114 21.61 3.25 -8.57
C ASP A 114 22.51 2.00 -8.57
N GLN A 115 21.90 0.83 -8.58
CA GLN A 115 22.60 -0.46 -8.61
C GLN A 115 23.41 -0.69 -9.91
N PHE A 116 23.14 0.07 -10.97
CA PHE A 116 23.87 0.00 -12.24
C PHE A 116 25.02 1.01 -12.35
N GLY A 117 25.14 1.91 -11.37
CA GLY A 117 26.14 2.97 -11.34
C GLY A 117 25.70 4.26 -12.00
N ALA A 118 24.43 4.37 -12.39
CA ALA A 118 23.92 5.60 -12.96
C ALA A 118 23.51 6.58 -11.81
N SER A 119 23.89 7.85 -11.96
CA SER A 119 23.47 8.89 -11.04
C SER A 119 21.99 9.24 -11.27
N SER A 120 21.22 9.33 -10.20
CA SER A 120 19.83 9.75 -10.25
C SER A 120 19.69 11.15 -10.83
N GLN A 121 18.58 11.41 -11.49
CA GLN A 121 18.25 12.74 -12.01
C GLN A 121 17.43 13.57 -11.03
N GLY A 122 16.90 12.94 -9.98
CA GLY A 122 16.02 13.62 -9.03
C GLY A 122 16.16 13.19 -7.58
N CYS A 123 17.03 12.22 -7.28
CA CYS A 123 17.18 11.71 -5.92
C CYS A 123 18.52 12.16 -5.33
N ALA A 124 18.51 12.96 -4.27
CA ALA A 124 19.72 13.39 -3.57
C ALA A 124 20.35 12.24 -2.78
N CYS A 125 21.66 12.28 -2.61
CA CYS A 125 22.33 11.37 -1.69
C CYS A 125 22.10 11.82 -0.23
N PRO A 126 21.46 11.03 0.64
CA PRO A 126 21.08 11.46 1.98
C PRO A 126 22.26 11.71 2.93
N ILE A 127 23.45 11.23 2.60
CA ILE A 127 24.69 11.49 3.38
C ILE A 127 25.57 12.59 2.76
N ASP A 128 25.08 13.30 1.75
CA ASP A 128 25.82 14.40 1.18
C ASP A 128 25.69 15.67 2.03
N ASP A 129 26.82 16.29 2.37
CA ASP A 129 26.85 17.43 3.26
C ASP A 129 26.24 18.69 2.63
N ALA A 130 26.46 18.91 1.34
CA ALA A 130 25.89 20.04 0.61
C ALA A 130 24.36 19.92 0.54
N PHE A 131 23.84 18.71 0.25
CA PHE A 131 22.41 18.42 0.31
C PHE A 131 21.83 18.73 1.70
N ARG A 132 22.46 18.22 2.77
CA ARG A 132 21.99 18.47 4.14
C ARG A 132 22.02 19.94 4.51
N THR A 133 23.02 20.69 4.06
CA THR A 133 23.12 22.13 4.32
C THR A 133 21.99 22.88 3.64
N GLN A 134 21.81 22.72 2.33
CA GLN A 134 20.81 23.45 1.55
C GLN A 134 19.37 23.08 1.95
N SER A 135 19.08 21.78 2.02
CA SER A 135 17.74 21.30 2.41
C SER A 135 17.45 21.57 3.88
N GLY A 136 18.47 21.55 4.75
CA GLY A 136 18.33 21.88 6.18
C GLY A 136 18.00 23.34 6.40
N GLU A 137 18.62 24.26 5.67
CA GLU A 137 18.29 25.70 5.76
C GLU A 137 16.84 25.95 5.37
N ARG A 138 16.39 25.39 4.27
CA ARG A 138 15.00 25.49 3.81
C ARG A 138 14.01 24.90 4.84
N LEU A 139 14.30 23.69 5.36
CA LEU A 139 13.48 23.05 6.39
C LEU A 139 13.40 23.88 7.66
N ARG A 140 14.51 24.49 8.09
CA ARG A 140 14.58 25.38 9.26
C ARG A 140 13.70 26.62 9.07
N LEU A 141 13.83 27.30 7.92
CA LEU A 141 13.03 28.48 7.60
C LEU A 141 11.52 28.22 7.67
N TRP A 142 11.07 27.13 7.06
CA TRP A 142 9.67 26.75 7.12
C TRP A 142 9.24 26.33 8.54
N SER A 143 10.11 25.74 9.32
CA SER A 143 9.83 25.38 10.72
C SER A 143 9.68 26.61 11.61
N GLU A 144 10.34 27.73 11.31
CA GLU A 144 10.18 29.01 12.02
C GLU A 144 8.75 29.58 11.93
N THR A 145 7.96 29.15 10.93
CA THR A 145 6.53 29.50 10.85
C THR A 145 5.67 28.77 11.90
N LYS A 146 6.26 27.84 12.67
CA LYS A 146 5.63 27.06 13.73
C LYS A 146 4.36 26.33 13.27
N PRO A 147 4.42 25.45 12.26
CA PRO A 147 3.29 24.64 11.89
C PRO A 147 2.96 23.63 13.00
N ASP A 148 1.69 23.23 13.12
CA ASP A 148 1.29 22.17 14.06
C ASP A 148 1.89 20.81 13.67
N VAL A 149 1.97 20.54 12.36
CA VAL A 149 2.59 19.34 11.79
C VAL A 149 3.38 19.68 10.53
N ILE A 150 4.59 19.16 10.43
CA ILE A 150 5.35 19.05 9.17
C ILE A 150 5.25 17.62 8.66
N TRP A 151 4.75 17.45 7.47
CA TRP A 151 4.65 16.18 6.78
C TRP A 151 5.84 16.04 5.84
N ILE A 152 6.74 15.11 6.16
CA ILE A 152 7.81 14.70 5.24
C ILE A 152 7.16 13.84 4.17
N ASP A 153 7.26 14.27 2.92
CA ASP A 153 6.58 13.62 1.81
C ASP A 153 7.14 12.22 1.53
N ASP A 154 6.46 11.46 0.70
CA ASP A 154 6.83 10.09 0.35
C ASP A 154 8.10 10.00 -0.52
N ASP A 155 8.71 11.15 -0.83
CA ASP A 155 10.05 11.27 -1.39
C ASP A 155 11.19 10.96 -0.40
N PHE A 156 10.87 10.75 0.88
CA PHE A 156 11.80 10.21 1.88
C PHE A 156 12.01 8.70 1.65
N ARG A 157 12.77 8.37 0.59
CA ARG A 157 12.99 6.99 0.13
C ARG A 157 14.30 6.84 -0.66
N LEU A 158 14.74 5.58 -0.83
CA LEU A 158 15.91 5.20 -1.60
C LEU A 158 15.57 4.36 -2.85
N HIS A 159 14.44 4.63 -3.46
CA HIS A 159 14.10 4.10 -4.78
C HIS A 159 13.59 5.21 -5.69
N ASN A 160 13.73 5.00 -6.99
CA ASN A 160 13.24 5.97 -7.95
C ASN A 160 11.71 6.04 -7.92
N HIS A 161 11.19 7.21 -7.69
CA HIS A 161 9.77 7.50 -7.92
C HIS A 161 9.51 7.99 -9.35
N GLY A 162 10.54 7.99 -10.14
CA GLY A 162 10.66 8.29 -11.54
C GLY A 162 9.71 9.34 -12.12
N THR A 163 10.19 10.19 -12.96
CA THR A 163 9.32 10.82 -13.94
C THR A 163 9.01 9.78 -15.01
N PRO A 164 7.79 9.25 -15.09
CA PRO A 164 7.46 8.23 -16.08
C PRO A 164 7.82 8.67 -17.51
N ALA A 165 7.71 9.97 -17.79
CA ALA A 165 8.03 10.54 -19.08
C ALA A 165 9.53 10.43 -19.44
N LEU A 166 10.43 10.73 -18.50
CA LEU A 166 11.86 10.66 -18.75
C LEU A 166 12.37 9.22 -18.82
N ALA A 167 11.91 8.37 -17.88
CA ALA A 167 12.24 6.96 -17.89
C ALA A 167 11.75 6.25 -19.17
N LEU A 168 10.55 6.58 -19.65
CA LEU A 168 10.02 6.05 -20.90
C LEU A 168 10.81 6.54 -22.13
N SER A 169 11.27 7.80 -22.15
CA SER A 169 12.09 8.32 -23.23
C SER A 169 13.47 7.66 -23.32
N GLU A 170 13.99 7.18 -22.17
CA GLU A 170 15.25 6.44 -22.09
C GLU A 170 15.07 4.92 -22.19
N GLY A 171 13.84 4.43 -22.37
CA GLY A 171 13.54 3.00 -22.44
C GLY A 171 13.70 2.27 -21.10
N LYS A 172 13.75 3.01 -19.97
CA LYS A 172 13.90 2.47 -18.63
C LYS A 172 12.55 2.33 -17.93
N ASN A 173 12.43 1.32 -17.07
CA ASN A 173 11.26 1.21 -16.20
C ASN A 173 11.44 2.11 -14.97
N ALA A 174 10.58 3.11 -14.81
CA ALA A 174 10.68 4.18 -13.81
C ALA A 174 10.74 3.72 -12.34
N TYR A 175 10.45 2.45 -12.05
CA TYR A 175 10.33 1.94 -10.67
C TYR A 175 11.39 0.92 -10.29
N ASN A 176 12.42 0.71 -11.11
CA ASN A 176 13.40 -0.36 -10.90
C ASN A 176 14.75 0.12 -10.36
N ASP A 177 14.90 1.41 -10.09
CA ASP A 177 16.17 1.96 -9.62
C ASP A 177 16.13 2.08 -8.09
N PHE A 178 17.05 1.39 -7.44
CA PHE A 178 17.26 1.43 -5.99
C PHE A 178 18.57 2.13 -5.65
N TYR A 179 18.59 2.86 -4.56
CA TYR A 179 19.72 3.68 -4.11
C TYR A 179 20.12 3.33 -2.67
N CYS A 180 21.26 3.75 -2.17
CA CYS A 180 22.31 4.48 -2.84
C CYS A 180 23.59 3.64 -2.88
N PHE A 181 24.20 3.55 -4.04
CA PHE A 181 25.46 2.82 -4.28
C PHE A 181 26.59 3.75 -4.72
N CYS A 182 26.56 5.04 -4.33
CA CYS A 182 27.63 5.98 -4.62
C CYS A 182 28.89 5.63 -3.82
N ASP A 183 30.05 6.16 -4.26
CA ASP A 183 31.36 5.88 -3.63
C ASP A 183 31.38 6.20 -2.13
N LYS A 184 30.69 7.28 -1.69
CA LYS A 184 30.57 7.61 -0.26
C LYS A 184 29.85 6.48 0.52
N HIS A 185 28.76 5.93 -0.02
CA HIS A 185 28.01 4.84 0.61
C HIS A 185 28.83 3.55 0.61
N VAL A 186 29.41 3.15 -0.52
CA VAL A 186 30.23 1.94 -0.66
C VAL A 186 31.44 2.00 0.29
N SER A 187 32.17 3.12 0.30
CA SER A 187 33.31 3.32 1.19
C SER A 187 32.93 3.29 2.67
N ARG A 188 31.79 3.90 3.03
CA ARG A 188 31.27 3.89 4.40
C ARG A 188 30.85 2.48 4.82
N PHE A 189 30.13 1.75 3.97
CA PHE A 189 29.76 0.36 4.21
C PHE A 189 30.97 -0.53 4.44
N ASN A 190 31.98 -0.43 3.57
CA ASN A 190 33.22 -1.20 3.69
C ASN A 190 33.95 -0.91 5.01
N ARG A 191 34.11 0.36 5.37
CA ARG A 191 34.75 0.77 6.62
C ARG A 191 34.02 0.22 7.85
N GLU A 192 32.68 0.30 7.87
CA GLU A 192 31.87 -0.18 9.00
C GLU A 192 31.87 -1.70 9.14
N ASN A 193 32.08 -2.44 8.04
CA ASN A 193 32.05 -3.91 8.03
C ASN A 193 33.44 -4.57 7.93
N GLY A 194 34.51 -3.79 7.82
CA GLY A 194 35.87 -4.32 7.65
C GLY A 194 36.03 -5.07 6.31
N THR A 195 35.37 -4.60 5.24
CA THR A 195 35.35 -5.22 3.91
C THR A 195 35.91 -4.27 2.84
N ASN A 196 36.07 -4.76 1.62
CA ASN A 196 36.57 -3.98 0.48
C ASN A 196 35.81 -4.33 -0.80
N TYR A 197 34.49 -4.38 -0.72
CA TYR A 197 33.63 -4.65 -1.87
C TYR A 197 33.56 -3.45 -2.82
N THR A 198 33.50 -3.73 -4.12
CA THR A 198 33.03 -2.76 -5.12
C THR A 198 31.50 -2.67 -5.08
N ARG A 199 30.93 -1.67 -5.76
CA ARG A 199 29.49 -1.58 -5.95
C ARG A 199 28.93 -2.83 -6.62
N GLU A 200 29.56 -3.28 -7.70
CA GLU A 200 29.15 -4.44 -8.48
C GLU A 200 29.14 -5.72 -7.64
N GLU A 201 30.11 -5.91 -6.78
CA GLU A 201 30.19 -7.05 -5.85
C GLU A 201 29.08 -6.99 -4.80
N ILE A 202 28.79 -5.80 -4.24
CA ILE A 202 27.66 -5.63 -3.30
C ILE A 202 26.34 -5.97 -3.99
N VAL A 203 26.11 -5.43 -5.19
CA VAL A 203 24.89 -5.69 -5.95
C VAL A 203 24.77 -7.17 -6.31
N ALA A 204 25.85 -7.81 -6.76
CA ALA A 204 25.86 -9.25 -7.05
C ALA A 204 25.47 -10.09 -5.82
N GLU A 205 25.96 -9.72 -4.64
CA GLU A 205 25.58 -10.39 -3.39
C GLU A 205 24.11 -10.11 -2.98
N ILE A 206 23.58 -8.90 -3.28
CA ILE A 206 22.16 -8.57 -3.03
C ILE A 206 21.24 -9.39 -3.93
N VAL A 207 21.56 -9.53 -5.22
CA VAL A 207 20.71 -10.24 -6.19
C VAL A 207 21.08 -11.72 -6.38
N LYS A 208 21.91 -12.25 -5.53
CA LYS A 208 22.32 -13.66 -5.58
C LYS A 208 21.10 -14.59 -5.50
N ALA A 209 21.01 -15.51 -6.44
CA ALA A 209 19.94 -16.49 -6.49
C ALA A 209 20.02 -17.49 -5.32
N GLY A 210 18.87 -18.02 -4.92
CA GLY A 210 18.71 -18.94 -3.82
C GLY A 210 18.67 -18.26 -2.46
N LYS A 211 19.33 -18.84 -1.45
CA LYS A 211 19.34 -18.31 -0.10
C LYS A 211 20.00 -16.92 -0.06
N PRO A 212 19.34 -15.91 0.56
CA PRO A 212 19.92 -14.58 0.70
C PRO A 212 21.31 -14.56 1.30
N SER A 213 22.21 -13.73 0.75
CA SER A 213 23.57 -13.60 1.25
C SER A 213 23.61 -12.80 2.57
N ALA A 214 24.64 -13.02 3.39
CA ALA A 214 24.87 -12.20 4.57
C ALA A 214 25.16 -10.73 4.23
N ILE A 215 25.69 -10.46 3.03
CA ILE A 215 25.97 -9.10 2.55
C ILE A 215 24.67 -8.35 2.22
N ARG A 216 23.65 -9.02 1.62
CA ARG A 216 22.33 -8.42 1.41
C ARG A 216 21.79 -7.86 2.71
N LYS A 217 21.74 -8.68 3.76
CA LYS A 217 21.27 -8.24 5.08
C LYS A 217 22.07 -7.07 5.63
N LYS A 218 23.40 -7.17 5.63
CA LYS A 218 24.27 -6.10 6.13
C LYS A 218 24.10 -4.79 5.36
N TYR A 219 23.89 -4.87 4.03
CA TYR A 219 23.69 -3.67 3.23
C TYR A 219 22.33 -3.03 3.48
N PHE A 220 21.27 -3.83 3.63
CA PHE A 220 19.94 -3.31 3.98
C PHE A 220 19.94 -2.70 5.40
N ASP A 221 20.60 -3.32 6.37
CA ASP A 221 20.80 -2.74 7.70
C ASP A 221 21.58 -1.42 7.63
N PHE A 222 22.55 -1.32 6.73
CA PHE A 222 23.31 -0.09 6.49
C PHE A 222 22.45 1.00 5.88
N LEU A 223 21.62 0.69 4.89
CA LEU A 223 20.66 1.64 4.30
C LEU A 223 19.63 2.12 5.33
N ASN A 224 19.11 1.20 6.17
CA ASN A 224 18.22 1.57 7.28
C ASN A 224 18.88 2.56 8.23
N ARG A 225 20.13 2.31 8.65
CA ARG A 225 20.87 3.26 9.51
C ARG A 225 21.05 4.62 8.84
N THR A 226 21.39 4.64 7.57
CA THR A 226 21.53 5.87 6.79
C THR A 226 20.23 6.69 6.80
N MET A 227 19.10 6.05 6.57
CA MET A 227 17.79 6.72 6.57
C MET A 227 17.35 7.10 7.98
N THR A 228 17.69 6.32 8.99
CA THR A 228 17.47 6.65 10.41
C THR A 228 18.25 7.87 10.84
N GLU A 229 19.53 7.99 10.45
CA GLU A 229 20.35 9.18 10.68
C GLU A 229 19.78 10.40 9.97
N THR A 230 19.25 10.22 8.75
CA THR A 230 18.61 11.30 8.01
C THR A 230 17.30 11.75 8.67
N ALA A 231 16.50 10.80 9.19
CA ALA A 231 15.32 11.10 9.98
C ALA A 231 15.65 11.90 11.26
N GLY A 232 16.70 11.50 11.97
CA GLY A 232 17.19 12.24 13.16
C GLY A 232 17.77 13.61 12.82
N TRP A 233 18.37 13.78 11.64
CA TRP A 233 18.79 15.10 11.15
C TRP A 233 17.57 16.01 10.87
N ILE A 234 16.51 15.50 10.26
CA ILE A 234 15.25 16.23 10.05
C ILE A 234 14.67 16.68 11.40
N GLU A 235 14.55 15.74 12.33
CA GLU A 235 14.02 16.01 13.69
C GLU A 235 14.79 17.13 14.38
N LYS A 236 16.11 17.03 14.43
CA LYS A 236 16.96 18.06 15.05
C LYS A 236 16.82 19.42 14.36
N THR A 237 16.72 19.45 13.03
CA THR A 237 16.56 20.68 12.26
C THR A 237 15.24 21.36 12.60
N VAL A 238 14.15 20.63 12.60
CA VAL A 238 12.80 21.16 12.93
C VAL A 238 12.74 21.61 14.38
N HIS A 239 13.11 20.74 15.32
CA HIS A 239 12.96 21.04 16.74
C HIS A 239 13.97 22.04 17.30
N SER A 240 15.03 22.37 16.53
CA SER A 240 15.94 23.47 16.91
C SER A 240 15.26 24.84 16.91
N VAL A 241 14.20 25.03 16.13
CA VAL A 241 13.47 26.30 15.98
C VAL A 241 11.98 26.18 16.31
N SER A 242 11.41 25.00 16.24
CA SER A 242 9.98 24.74 16.54
C SER A 242 9.80 23.45 17.33
N PRO A 243 10.12 23.44 18.63
CA PRO A 243 10.12 22.22 19.46
C PRO A 243 8.74 21.61 19.69
N ASP A 244 7.66 22.33 19.40
CA ASP A 244 6.28 21.86 19.57
C ASP A 244 5.64 21.37 18.26
N THR A 245 6.29 21.56 17.12
CA THR A 245 5.86 21.02 15.84
C THR A 245 5.97 19.50 15.82
N ARG A 246 4.89 18.78 15.49
CA ARG A 246 4.97 17.34 15.23
C ARG A 246 5.52 17.09 13.84
N ILE A 247 6.26 15.99 13.68
CA ILE A 247 6.78 15.58 12.36
C ILE A 247 6.07 14.30 11.97
N ALA A 248 5.46 14.29 10.79
CA ALA A 248 4.73 13.18 10.21
C ALA A 248 5.47 12.64 8.97
N LEU A 249 5.28 11.36 8.67
CA LEU A 249 5.88 10.70 7.50
C LEU A 249 4.80 10.27 6.52
N MET A 250 4.94 10.66 5.27
CA MET A 250 4.20 10.10 4.15
C MET A 250 4.96 8.92 3.56
N THR A 251 4.24 7.88 3.12
CA THR A 251 4.88 6.64 2.64
C THR A 251 4.30 6.19 1.32
N SER A 252 5.14 5.57 0.49
CA SER A 252 4.75 4.83 -0.71
C SER A 252 4.23 3.43 -0.36
N CYS A 253 4.13 2.55 -1.35
CA CYS A 253 3.73 1.16 -1.14
C CYS A 253 4.66 0.43 -0.16
N PRO A 254 4.14 -0.30 0.82
CA PRO A 254 4.97 -0.88 1.88
C PRO A 254 5.98 -1.91 1.37
N ASP A 255 5.67 -2.67 0.34
CA ASP A 255 6.57 -3.70 -0.19
C ASP A 255 7.86 -3.12 -0.78
N VAL A 256 7.78 -1.98 -1.48
CA VAL A 256 8.95 -1.36 -2.09
C VAL A 256 9.95 -0.85 -1.05
N HIS A 257 9.44 -0.39 0.09
CA HIS A 257 10.29 0.06 1.19
C HIS A 257 11.09 -1.08 1.83
N THR A 258 10.66 -2.33 1.70
CA THR A 258 11.44 -3.48 2.19
C THR A 258 12.73 -3.66 1.39
N ALA A 259 12.74 -3.32 0.10
CA ALA A 259 13.92 -3.37 -0.76
C ALA A 259 14.94 -2.25 -0.48
N GLU A 260 14.56 -1.25 0.30
CA GLU A 260 15.46 -0.22 0.86
C GLU A 260 16.00 -0.60 2.25
N GLY A 261 15.64 -1.77 2.75
CA GLY A 261 15.99 -2.20 4.10
C GLY A 261 15.25 -1.44 5.21
N ARG A 262 14.14 -0.76 4.93
CA ARG A 262 13.43 0.11 5.88
C ARG A 262 12.88 -0.64 7.07
N LYS A 263 13.33 -0.26 8.28
CA LYS A 263 12.79 -0.72 9.56
C LYS A 263 12.02 0.42 10.23
N TRP A 264 10.73 0.26 10.33
CA TRP A 264 9.82 1.34 10.72
C TRP A 264 10.10 1.92 12.09
N LYS A 265 10.41 1.06 13.08
CA LYS A 265 10.71 1.50 14.46
C LYS A 265 11.84 2.52 14.50
N ASP A 266 12.96 2.21 13.84
CA ASP A 266 14.16 3.06 13.90
C ASP A 266 13.89 4.43 13.29
N ILE A 267 13.30 4.45 12.09
CA ILE A 267 13.00 5.69 11.35
C ILE A 267 11.95 6.52 12.09
N LEU A 268 10.87 5.90 12.56
CA LEU A 268 9.78 6.62 13.23
C LEU A 268 10.25 7.21 14.57
N THR A 269 11.01 6.45 15.34
CA THR A 269 11.58 6.94 16.61
C THR A 269 12.52 8.12 16.38
N ALA A 270 13.39 8.02 15.36
CA ALA A 270 14.33 9.08 15.04
C ALA A 270 13.63 10.35 14.51
N LEU A 271 12.58 10.19 13.69
CA LEU A 271 11.87 11.31 13.04
C LEU A 271 10.96 12.07 14.00
N CYS A 272 10.27 11.35 14.89
CA CYS A 272 9.20 11.94 15.71
C CYS A 272 9.71 12.49 17.06
N GLY A 273 10.94 12.17 17.45
CA GLY A 273 11.52 12.60 18.72
C GLY A 273 10.65 12.18 19.91
N LYS A 274 10.16 13.17 20.68
CA LYS A 274 9.31 12.95 21.87
C LYS A 274 7.83 12.66 21.58
N TYR A 275 7.39 12.75 20.32
CA TYR A 275 5.98 12.65 19.94
C TYR A 275 5.66 11.25 19.40
N SER A 276 4.38 10.87 19.51
CA SER A 276 3.86 9.68 18.81
C SER A 276 3.88 9.90 17.30
N PRO A 277 4.27 8.88 16.50
CA PRO A 277 4.30 9.00 15.06
C PRO A 277 2.93 9.28 14.44
N ILE A 278 2.95 10.07 13.37
CA ILE A 278 1.84 10.23 12.44
C ILE A 278 2.32 9.71 11.09
N ILE A 279 1.55 8.82 10.47
CA ILE A 279 1.91 8.22 9.18
C ILE A 279 0.77 8.39 8.20
N ARG A 280 1.11 8.79 6.98
CA ARG A 280 0.22 8.81 5.84
C ARG A 280 0.55 7.62 4.93
N PRO A 281 -0.09 6.46 5.09
CA PRO A 281 0.07 5.37 4.16
C PRO A 281 -0.58 5.70 2.82
N HIS A 282 0.01 5.17 1.74
CA HIS A 282 -0.56 5.18 0.41
C HIS A 282 -1.95 4.53 0.42
N PHE A 283 -2.94 5.14 -0.24
CA PHE A 283 -4.34 4.72 -0.18
C PHE A 283 -5.04 4.85 -1.55
N GLY A 284 -4.31 4.49 -2.63
CA GLY A 284 -4.86 4.47 -3.99
C GLY A 284 -6.10 3.57 -4.14
N PRO A 285 -6.83 3.64 -5.25
CA PRO A 285 -6.41 4.31 -6.48
C PRO A 285 -6.66 5.81 -6.47
N TYR A 286 -5.84 6.54 -7.23
CA TYR A 286 -5.95 7.99 -7.38
C TYR A 286 -6.90 8.40 -8.51
N ARG A 287 -7.29 7.45 -9.36
CA ARG A 287 -8.24 7.60 -10.48
C ARG A 287 -9.27 6.49 -10.44
N GLU A 288 -10.42 6.75 -11.04
CA GLU A 288 -11.49 5.77 -11.16
C GLU A 288 -11.45 5.13 -12.56
N ASN A 289 -10.68 4.03 -12.69
CA ASN A 289 -10.61 3.26 -13.94
C ASN A 289 -11.65 2.13 -13.94
N ALA A 290 -11.62 1.29 -12.90
CA ALA A 290 -12.61 0.26 -12.68
C ALA A 290 -13.05 0.24 -11.20
N PRO A 291 -14.34 0.01 -10.91
CA PRO A 291 -14.84 0.03 -9.53
C PRO A 291 -14.09 -0.92 -8.59
N CYS A 292 -13.71 -2.11 -9.08
CA CYS A 292 -13.01 -3.11 -8.28
C CYS A 292 -11.56 -2.71 -7.90
N ASP A 293 -10.96 -1.70 -8.56
CA ASP A 293 -9.62 -1.21 -8.20
C ASP A 293 -9.60 -0.62 -6.78
N PHE A 294 -10.75 -0.15 -6.29
CA PHE A 294 -10.90 0.38 -4.93
C PHE A 294 -10.77 -0.68 -3.82
N ILE A 295 -10.75 -1.96 -4.15
CA ILE A 295 -10.32 -3.02 -3.22
C ILE A 295 -8.87 -2.82 -2.78
N GLY A 296 -8.04 -2.23 -3.63
CA GLY A 296 -6.65 -1.88 -3.35
C GLY A 296 -6.47 -0.95 -2.14
N CYS A 297 -7.45 -0.07 -1.85
CA CYS A 297 -7.40 0.80 -0.66
C CYS A 297 -7.26 -0.03 0.63
N TYR A 298 -8.10 -1.05 0.76
CA TYR A 298 -8.06 -1.94 1.92
C TYR A 298 -6.70 -2.63 2.04
N LYS A 299 -6.25 -3.22 0.93
CA LYS A 299 -4.95 -3.91 0.86
C LYS A 299 -3.82 -3.01 1.35
N MET A 300 -3.67 -1.83 0.77
CA MET A 300 -2.58 -0.90 1.08
C MET A 300 -2.57 -0.47 2.54
N LEU A 301 -3.73 -0.11 3.09
CA LEU A 301 -3.84 0.35 4.47
C LEU A 301 -3.63 -0.78 5.47
N ASP A 302 -4.22 -1.97 5.25
CA ASP A 302 -4.09 -3.10 6.16
C ASP A 302 -2.64 -3.62 6.18
N GLN A 303 -2.00 -3.73 5.00
CA GLN A 303 -0.60 -4.16 4.88
C GLN A 303 0.37 -3.17 5.54
N SER A 304 0.24 -1.86 5.26
CA SER A 304 1.07 -0.82 5.89
C SER A 304 0.94 -0.84 7.40
N THR A 305 -0.29 -0.96 7.90
CA THR A 305 -0.56 -1.04 9.35
C THR A 305 0.15 -2.23 9.98
N VAL A 306 0.11 -3.40 9.34
CA VAL A 306 0.75 -4.62 9.86
C VAL A 306 2.26 -4.50 9.85
N GLN A 307 2.87 -4.08 8.75
CA GLN A 307 4.33 -3.96 8.65
C GLN A 307 4.90 -2.95 9.65
N ILE A 308 4.21 -1.82 9.85
CA ILE A 308 4.64 -0.82 10.82
C ILE A 308 4.50 -1.36 12.24
N ARG A 309 3.36 -1.98 12.57
CA ARG A 309 3.09 -2.60 13.86
C ARG A 309 3.96 -3.83 14.16
N GLU A 310 4.55 -4.46 13.16
CA GLU A 310 5.49 -5.57 13.35
C GLU A 310 6.67 -5.18 14.22
N THR A 311 7.13 -3.94 14.12
CA THR A 311 8.31 -3.45 14.84
C THR A 311 8.04 -2.31 15.82
N TYR A 312 6.90 -1.61 15.70
CA TYR A 312 6.56 -0.45 16.54
C TYR A 312 5.31 -0.70 17.39
N ASP A 313 5.49 -0.79 18.71
CA ASP A 313 4.42 -1.12 19.68
C ASP A 313 3.68 0.10 20.22
N GLY A 314 4.18 1.34 19.99
CA GLY A 314 3.63 2.58 20.54
C GLY A 314 2.33 3.02 19.86
N GLU A 315 1.78 4.14 20.35
CA GLU A 315 0.67 4.81 19.67
C GLU A 315 1.13 5.35 18.32
N ILE A 316 0.32 5.12 17.29
CA ILE A 316 0.53 5.65 15.92
C ILE A 316 -0.79 6.19 15.41
N ASP A 317 -0.74 7.41 14.86
CA ASP A 317 -1.86 7.99 14.12
C ASP A 317 -1.71 7.64 12.62
N PHE A 318 -2.61 6.80 12.11
CA PHE A 318 -2.70 6.51 10.67
C PHE A 318 -3.65 7.50 10.01
N CYS A 319 -3.12 8.26 9.04
CA CYS A 319 -3.84 9.27 8.26
C CYS A 319 -3.80 8.90 6.77
N PRO A 320 -4.63 7.96 6.28
CA PRO A 320 -4.57 7.52 4.90
C PRO A 320 -4.69 8.66 3.90
N GLU A 321 -4.03 8.49 2.75
CA GLU A 321 -4.06 9.46 1.67
C GLU A 321 -5.28 9.26 0.77
N VAL A 322 -6.19 10.22 0.74
CA VAL A 322 -7.17 10.31 -0.33
C VAL A 322 -6.72 11.39 -1.30
N GLU A 323 -6.16 10.93 -2.41
CA GLU A 323 -5.74 11.80 -3.49
C GLU A 323 -6.56 11.50 -4.77
N ASN A 324 -7.03 12.54 -5.41
CA ASN A 324 -7.78 12.47 -6.65
C ASN A 324 -6.95 13.07 -7.79
N THR A 325 -5.94 12.33 -8.27
CA THR A 325 -5.06 12.80 -9.35
C THR A 325 -5.85 13.29 -10.54
N ARG A 326 -5.52 14.48 -11.03
CA ARG A 326 -6.22 15.37 -11.93
C ARG A 326 -7.30 16.20 -11.25
N TYR A 327 -7.56 15.99 -9.95
CA TYR A 327 -8.28 16.88 -9.04
C TYR A 327 -9.66 17.31 -9.55
N THR A 328 -10.34 16.41 -10.23
CA THR A 328 -11.69 16.63 -10.78
C THR A 328 -12.57 15.40 -10.63
N VAL A 329 -13.87 15.60 -10.46
CA VAL A 329 -14.85 14.51 -10.40
C VAL A 329 -14.93 13.67 -11.68
N TRP A 330 -14.39 14.18 -12.80
CA TRP A 330 -14.27 13.42 -14.06
C TRP A 330 -13.20 12.33 -14.00
N ALA A 331 -12.17 12.53 -13.17
CA ALA A 331 -11.11 11.54 -12.97
C ALA A 331 -11.45 10.56 -11.85
N LYS A 332 -12.14 11.06 -10.79
CA LYS A 332 -12.55 10.24 -9.64
C LYS A 332 -13.78 10.83 -8.99
N SER A 333 -14.89 10.08 -9.01
CA SER A 333 -16.18 10.56 -8.53
C SER A 333 -16.20 10.84 -7.02
N ALA A 334 -17.09 11.71 -6.60
CA ALA A 334 -17.38 11.96 -5.20
C ALA A 334 -17.87 10.68 -4.48
N ALA A 335 -18.56 9.78 -5.18
CA ALA A 335 -19.01 8.50 -4.62
C ALA A 335 -17.86 7.55 -4.31
N ALA A 336 -16.89 7.40 -5.21
CA ALA A 336 -15.68 6.61 -5.02
C ALA A 336 -14.81 7.19 -3.91
N THR A 337 -14.67 8.51 -3.86
CA THR A 337 -13.98 9.23 -2.79
C THR A 337 -14.64 8.98 -1.43
N ALA A 338 -15.97 9.08 -1.35
CA ALA A 338 -16.73 8.79 -0.12
C ALA A 338 -16.56 7.35 0.35
N PHE A 339 -16.42 6.38 -0.57
CA PHE A 339 -16.10 5.01 -0.20
C PHE A 339 -14.75 4.92 0.54
N GLN A 340 -13.69 5.57 0.02
CA GLN A 340 -12.38 5.57 0.69
C GLN A 340 -12.46 6.19 2.09
N LEU A 341 -13.19 7.30 2.26
CA LEU A 341 -13.40 7.91 3.56
C LEU A 341 -14.09 6.95 4.55
N ARG A 342 -15.12 6.24 4.11
CA ARG A 342 -15.86 5.28 4.95
C ARG A 342 -15.02 4.07 5.34
N LEU A 343 -14.23 3.55 4.40
CA LEU A 343 -13.32 2.43 4.65
C LEU A 343 -12.26 2.82 5.67
N SER A 344 -11.59 3.96 5.50
CA SER A 344 -10.57 4.43 6.44
C SER A 344 -11.14 4.63 7.85
N ALA A 345 -12.32 5.23 7.96
CA ALA A 345 -13.03 5.44 9.23
C ALA A 345 -13.40 4.10 9.90
N PHE A 346 -13.85 3.10 9.12
CA PHE A 346 -14.12 1.75 9.63
C PHE A 346 -12.84 1.05 10.12
N MET A 347 -11.73 1.25 9.43
CA MET A 347 -10.42 0.71 9.82
C MET A 347 -9.81 1.42 11.04
N GLY A 348 -10.48 2.45 11.58
CA GLY A 348 -10.11 3.13 12.81
C GLY A 348 -9.27 4.40 12.63
N CYS A 349 -9.08 4.86 11.38
CA CYS A 349 -8.36 6.09 11.12
C CYS A 349 -9.25 7.30 11.46
N LYS A 350 -8.83 8.07 12.47
CA LYS A 350 -9.56 9.28 12.91
C LYS A 350 -9.20 10.50 12.08
N ASP A 351 -8.02 10.52 11.48
CA ASP A 351 -7.53 11.59 10.63
C ASP A 351 -7.38 11.07 9.18
N ILE A 352 -7.60 11.92 8.21
CA ILE A 352 -7.46 11.59 6.79
C ILE A 352 -6.96 12.80 6.00
N THR A 353 -5.95 12.60 5.15
CA THR A 353 -5.44 13.65 4.27
C THR A 353 -6.21 13.64 2.96
N LEU A 354 -6.57 14.84 2.49
CA LEU A 354 -7.42 15.06 1.33
C LEU A 354 -6.71 15.93 0.30
N ALA A 355 -6.31 15.35 -0.83
CA ALA A 355 -5.83 16.07 -2.01
C ALA A 355 -6.88 15.95 -3.12
N LEU A 356 -7.94 16.76 -3.02
CA LEU A 356 -9.13 16.67 -3.87
C LEU A 356 -9.19 17.76 -4.94
N TYR A 357 -8.49 18.87 -4.72
CA TYR A 357 -8.53 20.06 -5.57
C TYR A 357 -7.20 20.27 -6.26
N ASP A 358 -7.22 20.96 -7.40
CA ASP A 358 -6.01 21.14 -8.20
C ASP A 358 -4.87 21.84 -7.43
N LEU A 359 -3.68 21.62 -7.92
CA LEU A 359 -2.46 22.18 -7.35
C LEU A 359 -1.97 23.41 -8.14
N ASP A 360 -2.86 24.04 -8.91
CA ASP A 360 -2.56 25.20 -9.76
C ASP A 360 -3.25 26.49 -9.29
N GLY A 361 -3.87 26.46 -8.10
CA GLY A 361 -4.52 27.61 -7.47
C GLY A 361 -5.96 27.85 -7.94
N GLY A 362 -6.61 26.85 -8.52
CA GLY A 362 -8.03 26.88 -8.85
C GLY A 362 -8.92 27.15 -7.63
N ALA A 363 -10.16 27.54 -7.86
CA ALA A 363 -11.09 27.76 -6.77
C ALA A 363 -11.63 26.42 -6.25
N LEU A 364 -11.84 26.32 -4.93
CA LEU A 364 -12.52 25.14 -4.34
C LEU A 364 -13.95 24.98 -4.88
N SER A 365 -14.59 26.09 -5.26
CA SER A 365 -15.90 26.13 -5.90
C SER A 365 -15.94 25.55 -7.31
N ASP A 366 -14.80 25.34 -7.96
CA ASP A 366 -14.73 24.75 -9.30
C ASP A 366 -15.09 23.26 -9.28
N GLU A 367 -14.93 22.59 -8.13
CA GLU A 367 -15.31 21.18 -7.90
C GLU A 367 -16.32 21.02 -6.75
N PRO A 368 -17.54 21.54 -6.87
CA PRO A 368 -18.51 21.65 -5.78
C PRO A 368 -19.03 20.30 -5.28
N LEU A 369 -18.88 19.22 -6.05
CA LEU A 369 -19.36 17.89 -5.66
C LEU A 369 -18.52 17.29 -4.53
N TYR A 370 -17.22 17.59 -4.45
CA TYR A 370 -16.39 17.17 -3.33
C TYR A 370 -16.80 17.86 -2.02
N GLU A 371 -17.06 19.15 -2.05
CA GLU A 371 -17.57 19.88 -0.88
C GLU A 371 -18.90 19.29 -0.38
N LYS A 372 -19.87 19.08 -1.29
CA LYS A 372 -21.16 18.46 -0.96
C LYS A 372 -20.98 17.08 -0.33
N MET A 373 -20.07 16.27 -0.88
CA MET A 373 -19.76 14.95 -0.37
C MET A 373 -19.19 15.02 1.05
N LEU A 374 -18.17 15.86 1.31
CA LEU A 374 -17.57 16.03 2.63
C LEU A 374 -18.62 16.43 3.69
N ILE A 375 -19.51 17.37 3.36
CA ILE A 375 -20.58 17.81 4.25
C ILE A 375 -21.55 16.65 4.54
N SER A 376 -21.99 15.94 3.50
CA SER A 376 -23.00 14.87 3.64
C SER A 376 -22.47 13.65 4.40
N GLU A 377 -21.20 13.29 4.21
CA GLU A 377 -20.58 12.12 4.84
C GLU A 377 -20.15 12.35 6.30
N LYS A 378 -19.94 13.60 6.71
CA LYS A 378 -19.33 13.91 8.02
C LYS A 378 -19.98 13.20 9.21
N LYS A 379 -21.29 13.23 9.31
CA LYS A 379 -22.04 12.58 10.40
C LYS A 379 -21.86 11.06 10.40
N ARG A 380 -21.82 10.46 9.21
CA ARG A 380 -21.63 9.01 9.04
C ARG A 380 -20.20 8.60 9.42
N LEU A 381 -19.21 9.37 8.98
CA LEU A 381 -17.80 9.12 9.30
C LEU A 381 -17.55 9.27 10.81
N ASP A 382 -18.10 10.29 11.47
CA ASP A 382 -18.00 10.44 12.92
C ASP A 382 -18.58 9.22 13.68
N LYS A 383 -19.69 8.65 13.15
CA LYS A 383 -20.26 7.41 13.69
C LYS A 383 -19.33 6.21 13.48
N LEU A 384 -18.73 6.06 12.30
CA LEU A 384 -17.81 4.96 12.02
C LEU A 384 -16.56 5.04 12.89
N VAL A 385 -15.90 6.20 12.98
CA VAL A 385 -14.72 6.41 13.83
C VAL A 385 -15.05 6.13 15.31
N SER A 386 -16.28 6.47 15.74
CA SER A 386 -16.71 6.22 17.14
C SER A 386 -16.81 4.74 17.50
N LEU A 387 -16.84 3.82 16.53
CA LEU A 387 -16.76 2.37 16.77
C LEU A 387 -15.36 1.98 17.28
N ASN A 388 -14.36 2.80 17.01
CA ASN A 388 -12.97 2.60 17.45
C ASN A 388 -12.44 1.20 17.12
N LEU A 389 -12.45 0.83 15.83
CA LEU A 389 -12.10 -0.52 15.37
C LEU A 389 -10.62 -0.68 14.93
N GLY A 390 -9.78 0.33 15.13
CA GLY A 390 -8.36 0.28 14.72
C GLY A 390 -7.60 -0.90 15.33
N ASP A 391 -7.80 -1.15 16.63
CA ASP A 391 -7.17 -2.25 17.37
C ASP A 391 -8.07 -3.48 17.51
N ALA A 392 -9.20 -3.53 16.79
CA ALA A 392 -10.09 -4.70 16.79
C ALA A 392 -9.44 -5.91 16.10
N GLU A 393 -9.78 -7.11 16.58
CA GLU A 393 -9.34 -8.35 15.92
C GLU A 393 -9.76 -8.37 14.45
N ARG A 394 -8.81 -8.64 13.57
CA ARG A 394 -9.02 -8.78 12.13
C ARG A 394 -9.40 -10.22 11.80
N VAL A 395 -10.44 -10.41 11.00
CA VAL A 395 -10.97 -11.74 10.64
C VAL A 395 -10.95 -11.94 9.13
N GLY A 396 -10.43 -13.06 8.69
CA GLY A 396 -10.36 -13.45 7.28
C GLY A 396 -9.17 -14.34 6.97
N VAL A 397 -9.01 -14.65 5.70
CA VAL A 397 -7.84 -15.37 5.17
C VAL A 397 -6.59 -14.51 5.41
N SER A 398 -5.57 -15.09 6.01
CA SER A 398 -4.32 -14.40 6.35
C SER A 398 -3.37 -14.33 5.17
N ILE A 399 -2.85 -13.13 4.87
CA ILE A 399 -1.86 -12.88 3.84
C ILE A 399 -0.54 -12.49 4.55
N PRO A 400 0.52 -13.28 4.46
CA PRO A 400 1.79 -12.95 5.12
C PRO A 400 2.42 -11.68 4.57
N THR A 401 2.94 -10.85 5.47
CA THR A 401 3.75 -9.67 5.13
C THR A 401 4.86 -9.46 6.17
N SER A 402 5.95 -8.82 5.78
CA SER A 402 7.03 -8.43 6.71
C SER A 402 7.79 -7.24 6.17
N CYS A 403 8.28 -6.38 7.06
CA CYS A 403 9.24 -5.32 6.70
C CYS A 403 10.62 -5.88 6.28
N GLU A 404 10.90 -7.15 6.58
CA GLU A 404 12.14 -7.85 6.19
C GLU A 404 11.94 -8.77 4.97
N SER A 405 10.81 -8.65 4.26
CA SER A 405 10.51 -9.56 3.14
C SER A 405 11.57 -9.55 2.06
N ALA A 406 12.06 -8.38 1.63
CA ALA A 406 13.13 -8.28 0.63
C ALA A 406 14.46 -8.87 1.10
N GLU A 407 14.78 -8.69 2.39
CA GLU A 407 15.99 -9.27 3.01
C GLU A 407 15.98 -10.78 2.95
N ASN A 408 14.82 -11.40 3.18
CA ASN A 408 14.63 -12.84 3.27
C ASN A 408 14.19 -13.51 1.95
N TYR A 409 13.88 -12.75 0.92
CA TYR A 409 13.38 -13.30 -0.35
C TYR A 409 14.43 -14.12 -1.10
N ALA A 410 14.11 -15.36 -1.41
CA ALA A 410 14.94 -16.26 -2.21
C ALA A 410 14.71 -15.98 -3.70
N LEU A 411 15.63 -15.22 -4.32
CA LEU A 411 15.60 -14.93 -5.76
C LEU A 411 15.82 -16.20 -6.59
N LYS A 412 15.16 -16.28 -7.74
CA LYS A 412 15.42 -17.30 -8.78
C LYS A 412 16.55 -16.83 -9.69
N ASP A 413 17.14 -17.77 -10.41
CA ASP A 413 18.14 -17.43 -11.45
C ASP A 413 17.55 -16.45 -12.47
N GLY A 414 18.28 -15.36 -12.72
CA GLY A 414 17.90 -14.30 -13.65
C GLY A 414 16.90 -13.27 -13.08
N GLU A 415 16.47 -13.38 -11.83
CA GLU A 415 15.72 -12.33 -11.16
C GLU A 415 16.66 -11.24 -10.62
N GLY A 416 16.29 -9.99 -10.80
CA GLY A 416 17.04 -8.83 -10.37
C GLY A 416 16.51 -8.16 -9.10
N TYR A 417 17.06 -7.00 -8.79
CA TYR A 417 16.70 -6.22 -7.60
C TYR A 417 15.21 -5.86 -7.54
N GLU A 418 14.58 -5.65 -8.70
CA GLU A 418 13.15 -5.29 -8.82
C GLU A 418 12.21 -6.33 -8.21
N LYS A 419 12.66 -7.59 -8.08
CA LYS A 419 11.86 -8.64 -7.44
C LYS A 419 11.83 -8.53 -5.91
N LEU A 420 12.80 -7.85 -5.32
CA LEU A 420 12.86 -7.63 -3.90
C LEU A 420 11.78 -6.65 -3.41
N GLY A 421 11.31 -5.76 -4.29
CA GLY A 421 10.22 -4.82 -3.99
C GLY A 421 8.81 -5.40 -3.89
N GLY A 422 8.63 -6.70 -4.13
CA GLY A 422 7.42 -7.44 -3.78
C GLY A 422 6.14 -7.09 -4.54
N TYR A 423 6.23 -6.68 -5.79
CA TYR A 423 5.05 -6.36 -6.59
C TYR A 423 4.22 -7.60 -6.94
N SER A 424 2.91 -7.47 -6.86
CA SER A 424 1.89 -8.43 -7.28
C SER A 424 1.56 -9.48 -6.23
N ARG A 425 0.56 -9.17 -5.46
CA ARG A 425 -0.12 -10.07 -4.53
C ARG A 425 -1.42 -10.55 -5.16
N VAL A 426 -1.30 -11.51 -6.07
CA VAL A 426 -2.43 -11.95 -6.90
C VAL A 426 -3.49 -12.66 -6.06
N VAL A 427 -3.05 -13.40 -5.05
CA VAL A 427 -3.94 -14.23 -4.24
C VAL A 427 -4.99 -13.42 -3.46
N GLU A 428 -4.59 -12.31 -2.84
CA GLU A 428 -5.55 -11.46 -2.12
C GLU A 428 -6.55 -10.78 -3.06
N ASN A 429 -6.14 -10.45 -4.28
CA ASN A 429 -7.03 -9.87 -5.27
C ASN A 429 -8.13 -10.83 -5.68
N TYR A 430 -7.83 -12.12 -5.85
CA TYR A 430 -8.85 -13.14 -6.10
C TYR A 430 -9.86 -13.24 -4.98
N LEU A 431 -9.35 -13.41 -3.77
CA LEU A 431 -10.19 -13.68 -2.62
C LEU A 431 -11.04 -12.47 -2.26
N LEU A 432 -10.44 -11.29 -2.20
CA LEU A 432 -11.15 -10.03 -1.91
C LEU A 432 -12.21 -9.72 -2.97
N ARG A 433 -11.92 -9.92 -4.26
CA ARG A 433 -12.90 -9.70 -5.34
C ARG A 433 -14.05 -10.71 -5.32
N ALA A 434 -13.80 -11.90 -4.78
CA ALA A 434 -14.85 -12.90 -4.53
C ALA A 434 -15.70 -12.59 -3.27
N GLY A 435 -15.41 -11.49 -2.55
CA GLY A 435 -16.07 -11.15 -1.31
C GLY A 435 -15.64 -12.04 -0.13
N ILE A 436 -14.51 -12.71 -0.23
CA ILE A 436 -13.89 -13.49 0.85
C ILE A 436 -13.07 -12.51 1.70
N PRO A 437 -13.37 -12.37 3.00
CA PRO A 437 -12.59 -11.52 3.88
C PRO A 437 -11.13 -11.97 3.95
N CYS A 438 -10.21 -11.03 3.78
CA CYS A 438 -8.79 -11.27 3.95
C CYS A 438 -8.22 -10.27 4.97
N LYS A 439 -7.04 -10.58 5.51
CA LYS A 439 -6.26 -9.70 6.39
C LYS A 439 -4.78 -9.91 6.14
N TYR A 440 -3.99 -8.86 6.25
CA TYR A 440 -2.55 -9.03 6.34
C TYR A 440 -2.15 -9.51 7.74
N GLU A 441 -1.09 -10.28 7.81
CA GLU A 441 -0.56 -10.82 9.06
C GLU A 441 0.97 -10.78 9.03
N SER A 442 1.60 -10.40 10.15
CA SER A 442 3.06 -10.44 10.23
C SER A 442 3.58 -11.87 10.05
N ALA A 443 4.64 -12.03 9.24
CA ALA A 443 5.32 -13.31 9.05
C ALA A 443 5.84 -13.91 10.38
N ASN A 444 6.15 -13.07 11.36
CA ASN A 444 6.62 -13.49 12.68
C ASN A 444 5.59 -14.34 13.43
N LYS A 445 4.31 -14.21 13.10
CA LYS A 445 3.23 -15.04 13.67
C LYS A 445 3.42 -16.53 13.35
N TYR A 446 4.02 -16.85 12.22
CA TYR A 446 4.19 -18.24 11.76
C TYR A 446 5.46 -18.91 12.30
N SER A 447 6.20 -18.25 13.19
CA SER A 447 7.33 -18.82 13.91
C SER A 447 6.87 -19.76 15.04
N ASN A 448 7.78 -20.15 15.92
CA ASN A 448 7.53 -21.07 17.04
C ASN A 448 6.22 -20.77 17.79
N GLY A 449 5.40 -21.80 17.99
CA GLY A 449 4.12 -21.71 18.72
C GLY A 449 2.88 -21.48 17.85
N TYR A 450 3.02 -21.28 16.54
CA TYR A 450 1.88 -21.22 15.64
C TYR A 450 1.14 -22.58 15.56
N ARG A 451 -0.18 -22.56 15.77
CA ARG A 451 -1.01 -23.77 15.90
C ARG A 451 -1.73 -24.19 14.62
N GLY A 452 -1.57 -23.43 13.52
CA GLY A 452 -2.27 -23.71 12.27
C GLY A 452 -3.71 -23.18 12.25
N ASP A 453 -4.03 -22.15 13.04
CA ASP A 453 -5.38 -21.61 13.09
C ASP A 453 -5.71 -20.76 11.86
N GLY A 454 -6.89 -20.98 11.27
CA GLY A 454 -7.39 -20.24 10.12
C GLY A 454 -6.84 -20.70 8.77
N VAL A 455 -6.99 -19.86 7.76
CA VAL A 455 -6.46 -20.08 6.39
C VAL A 455 -5.38 -19.05 6.10
N VAL A 456 -4.24 -19.52 5.58
CA VAL A 456 -3.15 -18.69 5.06
C VAL A 456 -3.14 -18.80 3.54
N ALA A 457 -3.19 -17.67 2.84
CA ALA A 457 -3.03 -17.65 1.39
C ALA A 457 -1.61 -17.19 1.03
N LEU A 458 -0.94 -17.95 0.18
CA LEU A 458 0.42 -17.69 -0.28
C LEU A 458 0.43 -17.42 -1.79
N ASP A 459 1.10 -16.36 -2.16
CA ASP A 459 1.59 -16.09 -3.51
C ASP A 459 3.09 -16.42 -3.63
N GLY A 460 3.65 -16.27 -4.82
CA GLY A 460 5.07 -16.57 -5.04
C GLY A 460 6.02 -15.73 -4.20
N TYR A 461 5.63 -14.48 -3.89
CA TYR A 461 6.44 -13.60 -3.06
C TYR A 461 6.45 -14.04 -1.60
N SER A 462 5.28 -14.27 -1.02
CA SER A 462 5.18 -14.75 0.36
C SER A 462 5.79 -16.15 0.55
N ALA A 463 5.60 -17.05 -0.41
CA ALA A 463 6.29 -18.34 -0.44
C ALA A 463 7.82 -18.21 -0.58
N GLY A 464 8.32 -17.10 -1.14
CA GLY A 464 9.75 -16.83 -1.33
C GLY A 464 10.46 -16.24 -0.12
N PHE A 465 9.79 -15.42 0.70
CA PHE A 465 10.42 -14.79 1.87
C PHE A 465 10.18 -15.51 3.20
N LEU A 466 9.12 -16.32 3.33
CA LEU A 466 8.91 -17.11 4.54
C LEU A 466 10.03 -18.15 4.70
N SER A 467 10.55 -18.30 5.91
CA SER A 467 11.52 -19.35 6.22
C SER A 467 10.92 -20.75 6.10
N ASP A 468 11.77 -21.78 5.98
CA ASP A 468 11.29 -23.16 5.93
C ASP A 468 10.53 -23.54 7.21
N GLU A 469 10.96 -23.06 8.38
CA GLU A 469 10.26 -23.25 9.64
C GLU A 469 8.86 -22.63 9.61
N GLN A 470 8.75 -21.38 9.15
CA GLN A 470 7.48 -20.69 9.03
C GLN A 470 6.54 -21.41 8.06
N LEU A 471 7.06 -21.87 6.92
CA LEU A 471 6.26 -22.66 5.96
C LEU A 471 5.78 -23.99 6.56
N LEU A 472 6.64 -24.72 7.27
CA LEU A 472 6.26 -25.94 7.97
C LEU A 472 5.16 -25.68 8.99
N ASN A 473 5.21 -24.58 9.69
CA ASN A 473 4.17 -24.18 10.62
C ASN A 473 2.87 -23.80 9.91
N VAL A 474 2.93 -23.05 8.81
CA VAL A 474 1.76 -22.70 7.97
C VAL A 474 1.07 -23.97 7.47
N PHE A 475 1.81 -24.99 7.04
CA PHE A 475 1.26 -26.27 6.57
C PHE A 475 0.61 -27.15 7.63
N LYS A 476 0.57 -26.73 8.90
CA LYS A 476 -0.25 -27.37 9.93
C LYS A 476 -1.73 -26.97 9.88
N GLY A 477 -2.07 -25.88 9.19
CA GLY A 477 -3.40 -25.32 9.07
C GLY A 477 -4.01 -25.39 7.68
N GLY A 478 -5.00 -24.54 7.42
CA GLY A 478 -5.58 -24.32 6.10
C GLY A 478 -4.66 -23.46 5.24
N VAL A 479 -4.37 -23.87 4.01
CA VAL A 479 -3.49 -23.12 3.09
C VAL A 479 -4.12 -23.04 1.70
N PHE A 480 -4.17 -21.83 1.15
CA PHE A 480 -4.55 -21.57 -0.23
C PHE A 480 -3.34 -21.06 -1.03
N LEU A 481 -3.05 -21.70 -2.16
CA LEU A 481 -1.88 -21.41 -3.01
C LEU A 481 -2.31 -20.98 -4.41
N ASP A 482 -1.65 -19.94 -4.94
CA ASP A 482 -1.67 -19.63 -6.37
C ASP A 482 -0.57 -20.40 -7.13
N GLY A 483 -0.51 -20.21 -8.46
CA GLY A 483 0.45 -20.91 -9.30
C GLY A 483 1.90 -20.52 -9.03
N SER A 484 2.15 -19.26 -8.67
CA SER A 484 3.51 -18.78 -8.37
C SER A 484 4.03 -19.29 -7.04
N ALA A 485 3.13 -19.39 -6.03
CA ALA A 485 3.45 -20.06 -4.77
C ALA A 485 3.74 -21.53 -4.97
N LEU A 486 2.91 -22.22 -5.78
CA LEU A 486 3.12 -23.62 -6.13
C LEU A 486 4.53 -23.86 -6.72
N GLU A 487 4.92 -23.09 -7.74
CA GLU A 487 6.24 -23.21 -8.37
C GLU A 487 7.38 -22.97 -7.34
N THR A 488 7.25 -21.93 -6.54
CA THR A 488 8.24 -21.58 -5.52
C THR A 488 8.38 -22.67 -4.47
N LEU A 489 7.27 -23.22 -3.97
CA LEU A 489 7.27 -24.27 -2.95
C LEU A 489 7.79 -25.60 -3.48
N LEU A 490 7.49 -25.98 -4.74
CA LEU A 490 8.06 -27.17 -5.34
C LEU A 490 9.59 -27.06 -5.49
N ASN A 491 10.10 -25.91 -5.94
CA ASN A 491 11.53 -25.65 -6.03
C ASN A 491 12.23 -25.69 -4.66
N ARG A 492 11.50 -25.39 -3.58
CA ARG A 492 11.98 -25.49 -2.19
C ARG A 492 11.77 -26.87 -1.54
N GLY A 493 11.22 -27.84 -2.27
CA GLY A 493 11.06 -29.22 -1.77
C GLY A 493 9.81 -29.49 -0.93
N PHE A 494 8.81 -28.58 -0.97
CA PHE A 494 7.57 -28.71 -0.18
C PHE A 494 6.47 -29.55 -0.85
N GLY A 495 6.73 -30.23 -1.97
CA GLY A 495 5.74 -31.01 -2.74
C GLY A 495 4.89 -31.96 -1.90
N LYS A 496 5.49 -32.68 -0.94
CA LYS A 496 4.79 -33.60 -0.05
C LYS A 496 3.76 -32.94 0.88
N TYR A 497 3.91 -31.64 1.19
CA TYR A 497 2.97 -30.90 2.03
C TYR A 497 1.79 -30.33 1.24
N ILE A 498 1.95 -30.14 -0.07
CA ILE A 498 0.94 -29.56 -0.96
C ILE A 498 0.23 -30.59 -1.84
N GLY A 499 0.67 -31.85 -1.83
CA GLY A 499 0.08 -32.94 -2.61
C GLY A 499 0.34 -32.82 -4.12
N ILE A 500 1.38 -32.11 -4.54
CA ILE A 500 1.78 -31.95 -5.95
C ILE A 500 3.20 -32.48 -6.14
N GLU A 501 3.38 -33.40 -7.09
CA GLU A 501 4.68 -34.00 -7.41
C GLU A 501 5.53 -33.11 -8.31
N SER A 502 4.90 -32.44 -9.28
CA SER A 502 5.58 -31.53 -10.20
C SER A 502 4.60 -30.55 -10.84
N CYS A 503 5.13 -29.43 -11.32
CA CYS A 503 4.41 -28.50 -12.17
C CYS A 503 5.28 -28.05 -13.35
N ALA A 504 4.62 -27.61 -14.42
CA ALA A 504 5.29 -26.99 -15.57
C ALA A 504 4.46 -25.80 -16.06
N ARG A 505 5.13 -24.67 -16.34
CA ARG A 505 4.47 -23.53 -16.97
C ARG A 505 3.91 -23.93 -18.32
N ARG A 506 2.64 -23.66 -18.54
CA ARG A 506 1.95 -24.02 -19.77
C ARG A 506 1.91 -22.82 -20.72
N LYS A 507 2.35 -23.06 -21.96
CA LYS A 507 2.13 -22.15 -23.09
C LYS A 507 0.76 -22.46 -23.70
N GLY A 508 -0.09 -21.47 -23.87
CA GLY A 508 -1.41 -21.62 -24.49
C GLY A 508 -2.56 -21.24 -23.57
N SER A 509 -3.74 -21.06 -24.14
CA SER A 509 -4.94 -20.64 -23.43
C SER A 509 -5.74 -21.84 -22.91
N VAL A 510 -6.52 -21.60 -21.86
CA VAL A 510 -7.57 -22.47 -21.38
C VAL A 510 -8.91 -21.94 -21.87
N ASN A 511 -9.76 -22.84 -22.34
CA ASN A 511 -11.07 -22.51 -22.89
C ASN A 511 -12.13 -22.40 -21.80
N CYS A 512 -12.11 -23.37 -20.88
CA CYS A 512 -13.03 -23.40 -19.75
C CYS A 512 -12.45 -24.19 -18.58
N GLU A 513 -13.13 -24.09 -17.45
CA GLU A 513 -12.92 -24.89 -16.25
C GLU A 513 -14.18 -25.69 -15.96
N LEU A 514 -14.03 -26.97 -15.68
CA LEU A 514 -15.12 -27.89 -15.29
C LEU A 514 -15.07 -28.12 -13.79
N LEU A 515 -16.13 -27.74 -13.08
CA LEU A 515 -16.24 -28.04 -11.65
C LEU A 515 -16.66 -29.50 -11.45
N LYS A 516 -15.88 -30.24 -10.68
CA LYS A 516 -16.16 -31.66 -10.36
C LYS A 516 -17.13 -31.84 -9.20
N THR A 517 -17.13 -30.88 -8.29
CA THR A 517 -17.92 -30.93 -7.05
C THR A 517 -19.30 -30.30 -7.16
N PHE A 518 -19.58 -29.62 -8.26
CA PHE A 518 -20.84 -28.94 -8.49
C PHE A 518 -21.49 -29.44 -9.75
N THR A 519 -22.74 -29.90 -9.63
CA THR A 519 -23.61 -30.20 -10.75
C THR A 519 -24.80 -29.24 -10.76
N ARG A 520 -25.33 -28.97 -11.93
CA ARG A 520 -26.61 -28.30 -12.09
C ARG A 520 -27.74 -29.22 -11.62
N LYS A 521 -28.93 -28.66 -11.41
CA LYS A 521 -30.12 -29.42 -11.03
C LYS A 521 -30.46 -30.57 -11.99
N ASP A 522 -30.06 -30.44 -13.26
CA ASP A 522 -30.22 -31.48 -14.30
C ASP A 522 -29.09 -32.50 -14.33
N GLY A 523 -28.16 -32.49 -13.39
CA GLY A 523 -27.03 -33.40 -13.31
C GLY A 523 -25.83 -33.03 -14.20
N THR A 524 -25.91 -31.95 -14.98
CA THR A 524 -24.79 -31.53 -15.84
C THR A 524 -23.69 -30.82 -15.04
N PHE A 525 -22.44 -31.03 -15.46
CA PHE A 525 -21.31 -30.29 -14.86
C PHE A 525 -21.37 -28.79 -15.13
N ILE A 526 -20.94 -28.02 -14.14
CA ILE A 526 -20.80 -26.58 -14.32
C ILE A 526 -19.52 -26.31 -15.09
N ARG A 527 -19.68 -25.72 -16.28
CA ARG A 527 -18.62 -25.28 -17.15
C ARG A 527 -18.45 -23.76 -16.95
N LEU A 528 -17.28 -23.34 -16.47
CA LEU A 528 -16.92 -21.94 -16.31
C LEU A 528 -16.08 -21.46 -17.48
N PRO A 529 -16.40 -20.33 -18.12
CA PRO A 529 -15.49 -19.71 -19.08
C PRO A 529 -14.19 -19.30 -18.38
N SER A 530 -13.05 -19.58 -18.98
CA SER A 530 -11.75 -19.33 -18.39
C SER A 530 -10.77 -18.96 -19.49
N ARG A 531 -10.71 -17.68 -19.84
CA ARG A 531 -9.70 -17.17 -20.75
C ARG A 531 -8.44 -16.76 -19.98
N ILE A 532 -7.76 -17.77 -19.42
CA ILE A 532 -6.48 -17.52 -18.75
C ILE A 532 -5.40 -17.49 -19.83
N GLY A 533 -4.72 -16.37 -19.94
CA GLY A 533 -3.76 -16.09 -21.01
C GLY A 533 -2.50 -16.97 -20.96
N VAL A 534 -1.76 -16.92 -22.03
CA VAL A 534 -0.49 -17.63 -22.20
C VAL A 534 0.49 -17.30 -21.07
N ASN A 535 1.17 -18.32 -20.55
CA ASN A 535 2.19 -18.25 -19.49
C ASN A 535 1.71 -17.95 -18.06
N ASN A 536 0.40 -17.98 -17.81
CA ASN A 536 -0.15 -17.70 -16.48
C ASN A 536 -0.70 -18.95 -15.79
N LEU A 537 -0.50 -20.12 -16.38
CA LEU A 537 -0.98 -21.41 -15.91
C LEU A 537 0.15 -22.38 -15.68
N PHE A 538 -0.10 -23.31 -14.76
CA PHE A 538 0.75 -24.47 -14.56
C PHE A 538 -0.04 -25.76 -14.79
N ALA A 539 0.50 -26.63 -15.61
CA ALA A 539 0.06 -28.04 -15.63
C ALA A 539 0.67 -28.72 -14.40
N VAL A 540 -0.16 -29.32 -13.57
CA VAL A 540 0.26 -29.96 -12.33
C VAL A 540 0.12 -31.47 -12.43
N LYS A 541 1.04 -32.19 -11.78
CA LYS A 541 0.94 -33.61 -11.51
C LYS A 541 0.61 -33.84 -10.04
N PRO A 542 -0.68 -34.09 -9.70
CA PRO A 542 -1.08 -34.34 -8.32
C PRO A 542 -0.54 -35.69 -7.82
N SER A 543 -0.34 -35.82 -6.51
CA SER A 543 -0.08 -37.11 -5.87
C SER A 543 -1.35 -37.98 -5.89
N ALA A 544 -1.20 -39.30 -5.70
CA ALA A 544 -2.32 -40.20 -5.70
C ALA A 544 -3.42 -39.95 -4.65
N ARG A 545 -3.08 -39.23 -3.57
CA ARG A 545 -4.01 -38.85 -2.49
C ARG A 545 -4.69 -37.49 -2.71
N THR A 546 -4.29 -36.77 -3.73
CA THR A 546 -4.79 -35.40 -4.00
C THR A 546 -6.15 -35.48 -4.70
N GLN A 547 -7.14 -34.80 -4.16
CA GLN A 547 -8.45 -34.64 -4.76
C GLN A 547 -8.43 -33.51 -5.81
N ILE A 548 -8.97 -33.80 -7.00
CA ILE A 548 -9.16 -32.81 -8.07
C ILE A 548 -10.58 -32.25 -7.94
N LEU A 549 -10.70 -30.96 -7.61
CA LEU A 549 -11.99 -30.27 -7.44
C LEU A 549 -12.49 -29.66 -8.73
N SER A 550 -11.58 -29.24 -9.63
CA SER A 550 -11.91 -28.76 -10.96
C SER A 550 -10.82 -29.09 -11.97
N GLU A 551 -11.17 -29.02 -13.26
CA GLU A 551 -10.26 -29.28 -14.36
C GLU A 551 -10.31 -28.20 -15.42
N PHE A 552 -9.15 -27.82 -15.94
CA PHE A 552 -9.03 -26.95 -17.10
C PHE A 552 -9.19 -27.73 -18.40
N VAL A 553 -9.85 -27.13 -19.38
CA VAL A 553 -10.01 -27.68 -20.73
C VAL A 553 -9.43 -26.74 -21.75
N THR A 554 -8.50 -27.21 -22.56
CA THR A 554 -7.89 -26.41 -23.64
C THR A 554 -8.77 -26.34 -24.87
N PRO A 555 -8.49 -25.42 -25.84
CA PRO A 555 -9.14 -25.43 -27.13
C PRO A 555 -9.00 -26.74 -27.94
N ARG A 556 -7.98 -27.54 -27.62
CA ARG A 556 -7.75 -28.88 -28.20
C ARG A 556 -8.38 -30.01 -27.42
N SER A 557 -9.26 -29.71 -26.45
CA SER A 557 -9.92 -30.68 -25.58
C SER A 557 -8.99 -31.48 -24.65
N GLU A 558 -7.76 -31.01 -24.45
CA GLU A 558 -6.91 -31.57 -23.40
C GLU A 558 -7.44 -31.15 -22.04
N ILE A 559 -7.43 -32.07 -21.09
CA ILE A 559 -7.95 -31.89 -19.73
C ILE A 559 -6.79 -32.07 -18.77
N PHE A 560 -6.67 -31.15 -17.79
CA PHE A 560 -5.68 -31.20 -16.71
C PHE A 560 -6.21 -30.58 -15.43
N PRO A 561 -5.68 -30.95 -14.25
CA PRO A 561 -6.14 -30.40 -12.97
C PRO A 561 -6.08 -28.90 -12.89
N ALA A 562 -7.16 -28.31 -12.38
CA ALA A 562 -7.23 -26.91 -11.98
C ALA A 562 -7.17 -26.80 -10.45
N MET A 563 -8.28 -26.61 -9.76
CA MET A 563 -8.28 -26.58 -8.30
C MET A 563 -8.05 -27.99 -7.74
N THR A 564 -7.06 -28.14 -6.87
CA THR A 564 -6.79 -29.36 -6.13
C THR A 564 -6.95 -29.16 -4.63
N TYR A 565 -7.22 -30.24 -3.90
CA TYR A 565 -7.31 -30.26 -2.44
C TYR A 565 -6.52 -31.47 -1.90
N PHE A 566 -5.75 -31.23 -0.86
CA PHE A 566 -4.91 -32.22 -0.24
C PHE A 566 -4.89 -32.08 1.28
N GLU A 567 -4.96 -33.19 2.00
CA GLU A 567 -4.74 -33.23 3.43
C GLU A 567 -3.40 -33.90 3.71
N ASN A 568 -2.46 -33.14 4.29
CA ASN A 568 -1.10 -33.61 4.51
C ASN A 568 -0.98 -34.43 5.80
N GLU A 569 0.18 -35.04 6.02
CA GLU A 569 0.43 -35.92 7.17
C GLU A 569 0.44 -35.16 8.52
N SER A 570 0.55 -33.84 8.51
CA SER A 570 0.44 -32.99 9.71
C SER A 570 -1.02 -32.60 10.02
N GLY A 571 -1.99 -33.08 9.23
CA GLY A 571 -3.41 -32.71 9.33
C GLY A 571 -3.75 -31.36 8.70
N GLY A 572 -2.78 -30.69 8.07
CA GLY A 572 -3.02 -29.44 7.36
C GLY A 572 -3.72 -29.65 6.02
N LYS A 573 -4.63 -28.75 5.68
CA LYS A 573 -5.45 -28.81 4.47
C LYS A 573 -4.94 -27.81 3.45
N VAL A 574 -4.66 -28.23 2.23
CA VAL A 574 -4.06 -27.37 1.21
C VAL A 574 -4.89 -27.38 -0.06
N ALA A 575 -5.27 -26.21 -0.54
CA ALA A 575 -5.89 -26.02 -1.85
C ALA A 575 -4.92 -25.29 -2.77
N VAL A 576 -4.78 -25.76 -4.01
CA VAL A 576 -3.91 -25.14 -5.02
C VAL A 576 -4.75 -24.77 -6.23
N TYR A 577 -4.70 -23.47 -6.62
CA TYR A 577 -5.21 -22.99 -7.89
C TYR A 577 -4.01 -22.61 -8.78
N PRO A 578 -3.64 -23.44 -9.78
CA PRO A 578 -2.36 -23.35 -10.46
C PRO A 578 -2.33 -22.24 -11.53
N ALA A 579 -2.71 -21.04 -11.15
CA ALA A 579 -2.69 -19.84 -11.98
C ALA A 579 -2.20 -18.63 -11.15
N ASP A 580 -1.46 -17.72 -11.74
CA ASP A 580 -0.72 -16.70 -11.00
C ASP A 580 -0.87 -15.28 -11.52
N ARG A 581 -1.95 -14.92 -12.22
CA ARG A 581 -2.01 -13.56 -12.74
C ARG A 581 -3.40 -12.94 -12.77
N GLU A 582 -3.39 -11.61 -12.85
CA GLU A 582 -4.59 -10.80 -13.03
C GLU A 582 -5.52 -11.37 -14.10
N PHE A 583 -6.71 -11.67 -13.67
CA PHE A 583 -7.78 -12.09 -14.55
C PHE A 583 -8.66 -10.88 -14.84
N GLY A 584 -9.03 -10.72 -16.07
CA GLY A 584 -10.06 -9.77 -16.44
C GLY A 584 -11.37 -10.02 -15.66
N ASP A 585 -12.26 -9.05 -15.62
CA ASP A 585 -13.52 -9.13 -14.86
C ASP A 585 -14.37 -10.35 -15.23
N GLY A 586 -14.24 -10.88 -16.45
CA GLY A 586 -14.89 -12.12 -16.89
C GLY A 586 -14.45 -13.40 -16.21
N PHE A 587 -13.39 -13.36 -15.38
CA PHE A 587 -13.01 -14.48 -14.54
C PHE A 587 -14.04 -14.74 -13.43
N PHE A 588 -14.61 -13.68 -12.84
CA PHE A 588 -15.56 -13.78 -11.75
C PHE A 588 -16.96 -14.05 -12.26
N THR A 589 -17.46 -15.25 -11.98
CA THR A 589 -18.84 -15.65 -12.21
C THR A 589 -19.44 -16.11 -10.88
N HIS A 590 -20.77 -16.12 -10.76
CA HIS A 590 -21.43 -16.58 -9.53
C HIS A 590 -20.96 -17.98 -9.09
N TYR A 591 -20.81 -18.90 -10.04
CA TYR A 591 -20.37 -20.25 -9.72
C TYR A 591 -18.91 -20.30 -9.30
N ARG A 592 -18.01 -19.52 -9.94
CA ARG A 592 -16.60 -19.51 -9.52
C ARG A 592 -16.43 -18.85 -8.16
N VAL A 593 -17.13 -17.77 -7.89
CA VAL A 593 -17.13 -17.10 -6.59
C VAL A 593 -17.64 -18.04 -5.50
N ALA A 594 -18.77 -18.74 -5.73
CA ALA A 594 -19.29 -19.73 -4.80
C ALA A 594 -18.29 -20.87 -4.58
N PHE A 595 -17.69 -21.38 -5.66
CA PHE A 595 -16.68 -22.44 -5.60
C PHE A 595 -15.46 -22.06 -4.77
N PHE A 596 -14.90 -20.85 -4.96
CA PHE A 596 -13.79 -20.39 -4.12
C PHE A 596 -14.19 -20.29 -2.64
N LYS A 597 -15.38 -19.80 -2.32
CA LYS A 597 -15.89 -19.76 -0.95
C LYS A 597 -16.04 -21.14 -0.34
N ASP A 598 -16.51 -22.12 -1.12
CA ASP A 598 -16.61 -23.50 -0.65
C ASP A 598 -15.24 -24.10 -0.39
N VAL A 599 -14.25 -23.85 -1.27
CA VAL A 599 -12.86 -24.29 -1.05
C VAL A 599 -12.28 -23.67 0.22
N ILE A 600 -12.49 -22.37 0.46
CA ILE A 600 -12.05 -21.71 1.71
C ILE A 600 -12.74 -22.35 2.93
N SER A 601 -14.03 -22.66 2.84
CA SER A 601 -14.77 -23.35 3.93
C SER A 601 -14.29 -24.79 4.17
N MET A 602 -13.78 -25.49 3.13
CA MET A 602 -13.12 -26.80 3.29
C MET A 602 -11.80 -26.67 4.05
N LEU A 603 -11.06 -25.58 3.84
CA LEU A 603 -9.81 -25.30 4.55
C LEU A 603 -10.06 -24.94 6.01
N ASP A 604 -11.02 -24.05 6.27
CA ASP A 604 -11.49 -23.67 7.61
C ASP A 604 -12.94 -23.18 7.57
N SER A 605 -13.84 -23.96 8.14
CA SER A 605 -15.27 -23.65 8.20
C SER A 605 -15.63 -22.57 9.24
N SER A 606 -14.69 -22.14 10.08
CA SER A 606 -14.93 -21.08 11.08
C SER A 606 -14.87 -19.67 10.49
N LEU A 607 -14.30 -19.52 9.28
CA LEU A 607 -14.26 -18.23 8.61
C LEU A 607 -15.67 -17.80 8.15
N PRO A 608 -15.99 -16.50 8.26
CA PRO A 608 -17.31 -16.02 7.86
C PRO A 608 -17.52 -16.15 6.36
N ARG A 609 -18.64 -16.74 5.97
CA ARG A 609 -19.09 -16.80 4.59
C ARG A 609 -20.01 -15.62 4.28
N ILE A 610 -19.65 -14.85 3.27
CA ILE A 610 -20.41 -13.66 2.84
C ILE A 610 -20.77 -13.84 1.37
N ASP A 611 -22.07 -14.00 1.09
CA ASP A 611 -22.59 -14.19 -0.26
C ASP A 611 -23.36 -12.94 -0.71
N ALA A 612 -22.90 -12.34 -1.80
CA ALA A 612 -23.54 -11.23 -2.50
C ALA A 612 -23.69 -11.58 -3.98
N HIS A 613 -24.70 -11.00 -4.65
CA HIS A 613 -24.89 -11.17 -6.09
C HIS A 613 -23.90 -10.35 -6.92
N ASN A 614 -23.33 -9.34 -6.31
CA ASN A 614 -22.48 -8.35 -6.98
C ASN A 614 -21.05 -8.48 -6.52
N SER A 615 -20.11 -7.88 -7.26
CA SER A 615 -18.75 -7.68 -6.77
C SER A 615 -18.77 -6.86 -5.48
N ALA A 616 -18.25 -7.42 -4.41
CA ALA A 616 -18.31 -6.84 -3.08
C ALA A 616 -16.98 -6.93 -2.36
N LEU A 617 -16.63 -5.90 -1.60
CA LEU A 617 -15.59 -5.98 -0.58
C LEU A 617 -16.26 -6.29 0.76
N ALA A 618 -15.69 -7.26 1.48
CA ALA A 618 -16.05 -7.55 2.86
C ALA A 618 -14.82 -7.41 3.76
N VAL A 619 -14.91 -6.54 4.77
CA VAL A 619 -13.88 -6.39 5.82
C VAL A 619 -14.51 -6.71 7.16
N VAL A 620 -13.89 -7.59 7.92
CA VAL A 620 -14.48 -8.11 9.17
C VAL A 620 -13.58 -7.79 10.36
N ARG A 621 -14.19 -7.29 11.43
CA ARG A 621 -13.52 -6.96 12.69
C ARG A 621 -14.31 -7.56 13.87
N LYS A 622 -13.61 -8.05 14.90
CA LYS A 622 -14.25 -8.47 16.17
C LYS A 622 -13.78 -7.59 17.32
N LYS A 623 -14.71 -7.13 18.14
CA LYS A 623 -14.43 -6.33 19.33
C LYS A 623 -15.52 -6.49 20.38
N ALA A 624 -15.13 -6.74 21.62
CA ALA A 624 -16.04 -6.83 22.76
C ALA A 624 -17.25 -7.77 22.52
N GLY A 625 -16.98 -8.96 21.96
CA GLY A 625 -17.99 -9.99 21.68
C GLY A 625 -18.89 -9.71 20.48
N LYS A 626 -18.66 -8.63 19.74
CA LYS A 626 -19.40 -8.27 18.51
C LYS A 626 -18.54 -8.45 17.28
N THR A 627 -19.18 -8.87 16.20
CA THR A 627 -18.56 -8.94 14.86
C THR A 627 -19.11 -7.81 14.00
N TYR A 628 -18.21 -7.07 13.36
CA TYR A 628 -18.52 -5.92 12.50
C TYR A 628 -18.14 -6.27 11.07
N TYR A 629 -19.12 -6.26 10.18
CA TYR A 629 -18.96 -6.55 8.75
C TYR A 629 -19.10 -5.25 7.96
N PHE A 630 -18.01 -4.72 7.42
CA PHE A 630 -18.07 -3.64 6.44
C PHE A 630 -18.28 -4.27 5.08
N ILE A 631 -19.41 -3.98 4.44
CA ILE A 631 -19.78 -4.49 3.13
C ILE A 631 -19.89 -3.31 2.16
N ALA A 632 -19.23 -3.41 1.01
CA ALA A 632 -19.27 -2.40 -0.03
C ALA A 632 -19.58 -3.02 -1.40
N ASN A 633 -20.34 -2.30 -2.22
CA ASN A 633 -20.72 -2.69 -3.57
C ASN A 633 -19.82 -2.05 -4.62
N PHE A 634 -19.28 -2.87 -5.52
CA PHE A 634 -18.46 -2.45 -6.67
C PHE A 634 -19.09 -2.80 -8.02
N SER A 635 -20.39 -3.07 -8.04
CA SER A 635 -21.18 -3.22 -9.27
C SER A 635 -22.04 -1.99 -9.54
N ALA A 636 -22.26 -1.69 -10.81
CA ALA A 636 -23.25 -0.68 -11.21
C ALA A 636 -24.66 -1.07 -10.76
N ASP A 637 -24.96 -2.36 -10.68
CA ASP A 637 -26.21 -2.87 -10.14
C ASP A 637 -26.26 -2.67 -8.63
N ARG A 638 -27.43 -2.33 -8.09
CA ARG A 638 -27.62 -2.18 -6.66
C ARG A 638 -27.46 -3.50 -5.93
N MET A 639 -26.76 -3.49 -4.82
CA MET A 639 -26.69 -4.64 -3.93
C MET A 639 -27.89 -4.60 -2.97
N GLU A 640 -28.95 -5.28 -3.33
CA GLU A 640 -30.18 -5.32 -2.53
C GLU A 640 -30.12 -6.36 -1.41
N LYS A 641 -29.23 -7.35 -1.55
CA LYS A 641 -29.15 -8.50 -0.63
C LYS A 641 -27.70 -8.92 -0.39
N VAL A 642 -27.41 -9.27 0.84
CA VAL A 642 -26.20 -10.00 1.24
C VAL A 642 -26.57 -11.06 2.27
N VAL A 643 -25.95 -12.24 2.19
CA VAL A 643 -26.13 -13.32 3.17
C VAL A 643 -24.80 -13.51 3.90
N ILE A 644 -24.86 -13.44 5.25
CA ILE A 644 -23.70 -13.65 6.12
C ILE A 644 -23.98 -14.90 6.96
N ASN A 645 -23.16 -15.92 6.84
CA ASN A 645 -23.32 -17.20 7.58
C ASN A 645 -24.76 -17.76 7.51
N GLY A 646 -25.40 -17.67 6.32
CA GLY A 646 -26.78 -18.11 6.11
C GLY A 646 -27.87 -17.12 6.49
N LYS A 647 -27.57 -16.01 7.17
CA LYS A 647 -28.54 -14.98 7.56
C LYS A 647 -28.60 -13.88 6.52
N GLU A 648 -29.82 -13.55 6.06
CA GLU A 648 -30.08 -12.55 5.02
C GLU A 648 -30.16 -11.13 5.60
N TYR A 649 -29.54 -10.18 4.87
CA TYR A 649 -29.62 -8.73 5.09
C TYR A 649 -29.95 -8.02 3.78
N LYS A 650 -30.65 -6.88 3.86
CA LYS A 650 -31.08 -6.06 2.73
C LYS A 650 -30.49 -4.66 2.79
N PRO A 651 -29.20 -4.50 2.44
CA PRO A 651 -28.50 -3.23 2.64
C PRO A 651 -28.86 -2.13 1.63
N ASP A 652 -29.36 -2.45 0.46
CA ASP A 652 -29.69 -1.53 -0.67
C ASP A 652 -28.56 -0.55 -1.01
N LEU A 653 -27.42 -1.07 -1.49
CA LEU A 653 -26.21 -0.30 -1.75
C LEU A 653 -26.05 0.02 -3.25
N PRO A 654 -25.97 1.30 -3.64
CA PRO A 654 -25.56 1.68 -5.00
C PRO A 654 -24.07 1.38 -5.21
N LEU A 655 -23.55 1.61 -6.42
CA LEU A 655 -22.11 1.58 -6.69
C LEU A 655 -21.36 2.45 -5.67
N TYR A 656 -20.26 1.93 -5.12
CA TYR A 656 -19.47 2.50 -4.01
C TYR A 656 -20.25 2.68 -2.69
N GLY A 657 -21.50 2.26 -2.66
CA GLY A 657 -22.27 2.21 -1.41
C GLY A 657 -21.65 1.22 -0.43
N SER A 658 -21.69 1.53 0.86
CA SER A 658 -21.20 0.62 1.90
C SER A 658 -22.09 0.67 3.14
N THR A 659 -22.04 -0.37 3.94
CA THR A 659 -22.75 -0.44 5.25
C THR A 659 -21.91 -1.20 6.26
N VAL A 660 -22.24 -1.04 7.53
CA VAL A 660 -21.70 -1.88 8.61
C VAL A 660 -22.83 -2.68 9.23
N ILE A 661 -22.73 -4.00 9.14
CA ILE A 661 -23.63 -4.96 9.81
C ILE A 661 -22.92 -5.41 11.08
N ILE A 662 -23.66 -5.47 12.22
CA ILE A 662 -23.12 -5.83 13.53
C ILE A 662 -23.88 -7.04 14.05
N GLU A 663 -23.15 -8.09 14.40
CA GLU A 663 -23.65 -9.30 15.05
C GLU A 663 -23.08 -9.50 16.45
#